data_616dad6ff63c3f6eb162af49f6973777
#
_entry.id   616dad6ff63c3f6eb162af49f6973777
#
_cell.length_a   1.000
_cell.length_b   1.000
_cell.length_c   1.000
_cell.angle_alpha   90.00
_cell.angle_beta   90.00
_cell.angle_gamma   90.00
#
_symmetry.space_group_name_H-M   'P 1'
#
loop_
_entity.id
_entity.type
_entity.pdbx_description
1 polymer ?
#
loop_
_entity_poly.entity_id
_entity_poly.type
_entity_poly.pdbx_seq_one_letter_code
_entity_poly.pdbx_strand_id
1 'polypeptide(L)'
;MKPQKLAKQFIQINRQLAWAESPSEWNPAVKSMYRFLDKIENLISKEKIDKSWSDLDLARLFAILLTTLAETGQYRHEAFVPNPEKNDDLKKRKMIVEEMMPLMAQLRRRTAKVTEKFLSLSIFSPLKNYIKDEIFPIIEDMDVSSPDRYMPFRVIQIGNIAERIYNFKIRTTNKRLVGKDGDSGLLRAIYDFKYLRFGTSGVRGLWQRDFTEIRAKQVVQAICEYLTNKDLPGYLKGEDVSGRKIIIGYDSRLNAEKVAEWVAQICVTHGFKVDFANRDTPTPALVYWLTDYHKQDEVAGLINLTASHNPPEWQGIKFNPRQGWPAPTNVTDFIASRINEINILDRAFPEVDLQEYIDNGQIKGFDPIAHYCNWVLNSGKGNDRLPIDQDRIRAFFSGKKVAIDEMHGASRGYLSKILGEIGVQHTVVHPERDPLIPGLDYANPEEPYINELKAKVKETGAVLGLGMDTDSDRFGVVDQGGIYFRPNQILPILVRYLGIDRGFKGRIIATQTGSPLLEVLAGMIKDNENNKPEPNVIPAYIDHPFYHRTIGKREDRIYKNTFMVPVGIKYIEEQRRTDRRYRGLSPLPDNWRSTILIGGEESSGLTTKGHVTDKDGIWANLLIMDMLAYYGTRAEKPLNSIAEIWKDTVSMSGLWESFGGKEDFENPQKHSNAGRVDLDTILEVKENIINIYLDKFKDGKQNKIGDLEVIFAGGVRYDLMELRLRDTKGDDRHFLRIRASGTEPINRVYAESSDSKTAALMLKSVLNEVEDLIVQHIKNTSSEWVVAETLVFTEVSPKVLSAVKEKIKENKWSTKKFSENIQAFIDNDLLEKRNVLKSKAWIKALA
;
A
#
# COMPACT_ATOMS: atom_id res chain seq x y z
N MET A 1 -24.84 23.05 23.59
CA MET A 1 -24.13 21.94 24.29
C MET A 1 -22.65 22.16 24.05
N LYS A 2 -21.78 21.84 25.00
CA LYS A 2 -20.33 22.00 24.80
C LYS A 2 -19.83 20.94 23.81
N PRO A 3 -18.97 21.27 22.81
CA PRO A 3 -18.48 20.36 21.77
C PRO A 3 -17.83 19.09 22.31
N GLN A 4 -17.06 19.19 23.40
CA GLN A 4 -16.47 18.00 24.07
C GLN A 4 -17.52 17.00 24.58
N LYS A 5 -18.72 17.47 24.98
CA LYS A 5 -19.80 16.57 25.39
C LYS A 5 -20.39 15.84 24.19
N LEU A 6 -20.46 16.50 23.01
CA LEU A 6 -20.84 15.86 21.75
C LEU A 6 -19.81 14.80 21.35
N ALA A 7 -18.52 15.12 21.43
CA ALA A 7 -17.44 14.17 21.11
C ALA A 7 -17.52 12.90 21.97
N LYS A 8 -17.67 13.04 23.28
CA LYS A 8 -17.83 11.89 24.20
C LYS A 8 -19.07 11.05 23.88
N GLN A 9 -20.20 11.70 23.59
CA GLN A 9 -21.43 11.01 23.21
C GLN A 9 -21.29 10.29 21.88
N PHE A 10 -20.66 10.92 20.88
CA PHE A 10 -20.37 10.32 19.61
C PHE A 10 -19.55 9.03 19.77
N ILE A 11 -18.42 9.09 20.47
CA ILE A 11 -17.52 7.95 20.66
C ILE A 11 -18.24 6.78 21.31
N GLN A 12 -19.07 7.05 22.32
CA GLN A 12 -19.85 5.98 22.96
C GLN A 12 -20.79 5.28 21.96
N ILE A 13 -21.49 6.03 21.13
CA ILE A 13 -22.41 5.48 20.14
C ILE A 13 -21.64 4.79 19.01
N ASN A 14 -20.54 5.39 18.56
CA ASN A 14 -19.70 4.86 17.50
C ASN A 14 -19.11 3.50 17.87
N ARG A 15 -18.64 3.34 19.12
CA ARG A 15 -18.15 2.05 19.64
C ARG A 15 -19.25 1.00 19.67
N GLN A 16 -20.46 1.36 20.08
CA GLN A 16 -21.61 0.45 20.06
C GLN A 16 -21.90 -0.03 18.63
N LEU A 17 -21.81 0.86 17.64
CA LEU A 17 -21.95 0.49 16.23
C LEU A 17 -20.81 -0.40 15.75
N ALA A 18 -19.57 -0.03 16.05
CA ALA A 18 -18.39 -0.73 15.61
C ALA A 18 -18.23 -2.12 16.24
N TRP A 19 -18.74 -2.34 17.46
CA TRP A 19 -18.56 -3.57 18.23
C TRP A 19 -19.78 -4.50 18.23
N ALA A 20 -20.91 -4.05 17.66
CA ALA A 20 -22.11 -4.87 17.59
C ALA A 20 -21.90 -6.07 16.65
N GLU A 21 -22.22 -7.27 17.12
CA GLU A 21 -22.06 -8.53 16.39
C GLU A 21 -23.40 -9.09 15.89
N SER A 22 -24.51 -8.50 16.31
CA SER A 22 -25.85 -8.94 15.99
C SER A 22 -26.80 -7.77 15.68
N PRO A 23 -27.89 -7.98 14.91
CA PRO A 23 -28.92 -6.97 14.68
C PRO A 23 -29.56 -6.43 15.96
N SER A 24 -29.68 -7.26 17.01
CA SER A 24 -30.23 -6.86 18.31
C SER A 24 -29.36 -5.84 19.03
N GLU A 25 -28.05 -5.88 18.85
CA GLU A 25 -27.11 -4.89 19.39
C GLU A 25 -27.01 -3.66 18.49
N TRP A 26 -27.12 -3.87 17.20
CA TRP A 26 -26.86 -2.86 16.20
C TRP A 26 -28.02 -1.87 16.04
N ASN A 27 -29.26 -2.36 16.02
CA ASN A 27 -30.46 -1.52 15.88
C ASN A 27 -30.58 -0.41 16.95
N PRO A 28 -30.32 -0.67 18.24
CA PRO A 28 -30.31 0.39 19.26
C PRO A 28 -29.21 1.42 19.03
N ALA A 29 -28.00 1.01 18.57
CA ALA A 29 -26.88 1.88 18.31
C ALA A 29 -27.17 2.79 17.10
N VAL A 30 -27.73 2.25 16.00
CA VAL A 30 -28.19 3.02 14.83
C VAL A 30 -29.23 4.06 15.23
N LYS A 31 -30.25 3.67 16.00
CA LYS A 31 -31.26 4.61 16.53
C LYS A 31 -30.66 5.71 17.39
N SER A 32 -29.62 5.37 18.17
CA SER A 32 -28.91 6.36 19.01
C SER A 32 -28.12 7.32 18.14
N MET A 33 -27.49 6.84 17.05
CA MET A 33 -26.78 7.70 16.08
C MET A 33 -27.75 8.62 15.34
N TYR A 34 -28.93 8.14 14.94
CA TYR A 34 -29.94 9.02 14.33
C TYR A 34 -30.34 10.16 15.27
N ARG A 35 -30.65 9.85 16.52
CA ARG A 35 -30.99 10.90 17.54
C ARG A 35 -29.84 11.86 17.79
N PHE A 36 -28.60 11.37 17.69
CA PHE A 36 -27.41 12.19 17.78
C PHE A 36 -27.25 13.15 16.58
N LEU A 37 -27.45 12.65 15.36
CA LEU A 37 -27.45 13.46 14.13
C LEU A 37 -28.57 14.50 14.12
N ASP A 38 -29.78 14.16 14.57
CA ASP A 38 -30.90 15.13 14.72
C ASP A 38 -30.55 16.27 15.69
N LYS A 39 -29.82 15.94 16.75
CA LYS A 39 -29.33 16.93 17.70
C LYS A 39 -28.26 17.86 17.10
N ILE A 40 -27.35 17.32 16.29
CA ILE A 40 -26.36 18.11 15.55
C ILE A 40 -27.09 19.03 14.55
N GLU A 41 -28.02 18.49 13.76
CA GLU A 41 -28.78 19.27 12.81
C GLU A 41 -29.55 20.42 13.47
N ASN A 42 -30.17 20.18 14.63
CA ASN A 42 -30.85 21.24 15.40
C ASN A 42 -29.87 22.32 15.91
N LEU A 43 -28.64 21.94 16.24
CA LEU A 43 -27.60 22.91 16.62
C LEU A 43 -27.18 23.75 15.42
N ILE A 44 -26.97 23.14 14.28
CA ILE A 44 -26.63 23.83 13.01
C ILE A 44 -27.73 24.81 12.62
N SER A 45 -29.00 24.38 12.69
CA SER A 45 -30.18 25.18 12.30
C SER A 45 -30.44 26.42 13.17
N LYS A 46 -29.91 26.46 14.39
CA LYS A 46 -30.08 27.60 15.31
C LYS A 46 -29.15 28.75 15.04
N GLU A 47 -28.40 28.73 13.95
CA GLU A 47 -27.43 29.78 13.50
C GLU A 47 -26.45 30.31 14.59
N LYS A 48 -26.38 29.65 15.74
CA LYS A 48 -25.52 30.04 16.85
C LYS A 48 -24.11 29.45 16.77
N ILE A 49 -23.94 28.37 15.96
CA ILE A 49 -22.69 27.61 15.92
C ILE A 49 -21.56 28.46 15.35
N ASP A 50 -21.73 29.03 14.17
CA ASP A 50 -20.65 29.76 13.48
C ASP A 50 -20.28 31.09 14.12
N LYS A 51 -21.12 31.64 15.00
CA LYS A 51 -20.85 32.87 15.77
C LYS A 51 -20.27 32.62 17.16
N SER A 52 -20.56 31.46 17.75
CA SER A 52 -20.24 31.18 19.17
C SER A 52 -19.20 30.08 19.38
N TRP A 53 -18.90 29.31 18.37
CA TRP A 53 -17.94 28.21 18.45
C TRP A 53 -16.57 28.63 17.93
N SER A 54 -15.51 28.09 18.56
CA SER A 54 -14.15 28.26 18.08
C SER A 54 -13.95 27.46 16.77
N ASP A 55 -12.93 27.82 16.02
CA ASP A 55 -12.57 27.07 14.80
C ASP A 55 -12.21 25.60 15.11
N LEU A 56 -11.59 25.35 16.26
CA LEU A 56 -11.32 24.01 16.77
C LEU A 56 -12.61 23.23 17.04
N ASP A 57 -13.64 23.86 17.58
CA ASP A 57 -14.92 23.21 17.87
C ASP A 57 -15.71 22.90 16.60
N LEU A 58 -15.63 23.79 15.59
CA LEU A 58 -16.20 23.56 14.25
C LEU A 58 -15.49 22.42 13.54
N ALA A 59 -14.17 22.42 13.57
CA ALA A 59 -13.35 21.36 12.99
C ALA A 59 -13.63 19.99 13.65
N ARG A 60 -13.77 19.97 14.98
CA ARG A 60 -14.15 18.76 15.73
C ARG A 60 -15.53 18.23 15.35
N LEU A 61 -16.50 19.12 15.17
CA LEU A 61 -17.83 18.72 14.70
C LEU A 61 -17.79 18.13 13.29
N PHE A 62 -17.02 18.76 12.40
CA PHE A 62 -16.81 18.26 11.06
C PHE A 62 -16.12 16.89 11.06
N ALA A 63 -15.11 16.70 11.91
CA ALA A 63 -14.45 15.40 12.08
C ALA A 63 -15.42 14.31 12.55
N ILE A 64 -16.34 14.63 13.46
CA ILE A 64 -17.40 13.69 13.89
C ILE A 64 -18.25 13.26 12.69
N LEU A 65 -18.67 14.21 11.86
CA LEU A 65 -19.48 13.92 10.67
C LEU A 65 -18.70 13.07 9.65
N LEU A 66 -17.46 13.44 9.36
CA LEU A 66 -16.60 12.67 8.44
C LEU A 66 -16.30 11.26 8.98
N THR A 67 -16.01 11.13 10.27
CA THR A 67 -15.79 9.83 10.90
C THR A 67 -17.05 8.96 10.81
N THR A 68 -18.23 9.52 11.06
CA THR A 68 -19.49 8.79 10.90
C THR A 68 -19.68 8.31 9.47
N LEU A 69 -19.40 9.16 8.47
CA LEU A 69 -19.46 8.77 7.06
C LEU A 69 -18.48 7.66 6.73
N ALA A 70 -17.23 7.78 7.19
CA ALA A 70 -16.18 6.81 6.94
C ALA A 70 -16.49 5.46 7.59
N GLU A 71 -16.81 5.44 8.86
CA GLU A 71 -17.00 4.19 9.62
C GLU A 71 -18.32 3.48 9.29
N THR A 72 -19.35 4.20 8.91
CA THR A 72 -20.55 3.58 8.33
C THR A 72 -20.29 2.96 6.96
N GLY A 73 -19.16 3.27 6.35
CA GLY A 73 -18.64 2.66 5.11
C GLY A 73 -17.68 1.50 5.30
N GLN A 74 -17.07 1.39 6.48
CA GLN A 74 -16.18 0.28 6.83
C GLN A 74 -17.02 -0.91 7.29
N TYR A 75 -17.41 -1.76 6.34
CA TYR A 75 -17.86 -3.10 6.73
C TYR A 75 -16.63 -3.91 7.09
N ARG A 76 -16.71 -4.62 8.21
CA ARG A 76 -15.68 -5.55 8.63
C ARG A 76 -15.38 -6.52 7.51
N HIS A 77 -14.22 -6.37 6.90
CA HIS A 77 -13.77 -7.20 5.77
C HIS A 77 -13.88 -8.70 6.10
N GLU A 78 -13.64 -9.09 7.35
CA GLU A 78 -13.76 -10.46 7.82
C GLU A 78 -15.21 -10.97 7.88
N ALA A 79 -16.21 -10.10 8.03
CA ALA A 79 -17.60 -10.50 7.94
C ALA A 79 -18.02 -10.88 6.51
N PHE A 80 -17.23 -10.47 5.52
CA PHE A 80 -17.46 -10.78 4.11
C PHE A 80 -16.59 -11.90 3.56
N VAL A 81 -15.59 -12.39 4.32
CA VAL A 81 -14.82 -13.58 3.96
C VAL A 81 -15.53 -14.80 4.56
N PRO A 82 -16.38 -15.49 3.78
CA PRO A 82 -17.10 -16.65 4.31
C PRO A 82 -16.11 -17.76 4.62
N ASN A 83 -16.24 -18.36 5.79
CA ASN A 83 -15.74 -19.70 6.00
C ASN A 83 -16.79 -20.69 5.47
N PRO A 84 -16.63 -21.27 4.29
CA PRO A 84 -17.65 -22.13 3.67
C PRO A 84 -17.90 -23.44 4.44
N GLU A 85 -17.06 -23.78 5.41
CA GLU A 85 -17.24 -24.97 6.24
C GLU A 85 -18.21 -24.77 7.41
N LYS A 86 -18.65 -23.53 7.68
CA LYS A 86 -19.63 -23.24 8.72
C LYS A 86 -20.92 -22.70 8.11
N ASN A 87 -22.00 -23.49 8.22
CA ASN A 87 -23.36 -23.04 7.89
C ASN A 87 -23.74 -21.70 8.58
N ASP A 88 -23.13 -21.40 9.72
CA ASP A 88 -23.33 -20.16 10.46
C ASP A 88 -22.73 -18.94 9.74
N ASP A 89 -21.67 -19.10 8.97
CA ASP A 89 -21.07 -17.97 8.22
C ASP A 89 -21.94 -17.55 7.02
N LEU A 90 -22.64 -18.48 6.38
CA LEU A 90 -23.63 -18.16 5.35
C LEU A 90 -24.83 -17.41 5.91
N LYS A 91 -25.31 -17.80 7.11
CA LYS A 91 -26.39 -17.08 7.81
C LYS A 91 -25.94 -15.69 8.24
N LYS A 92 -24.73 -15.57 8.78
CA LYS A 92 -24.13 -14.29 9.22
C LYS A 92 -23.95 -13.35 8.03
N ARG A 93 -23.48 -13.87 6.87
CA ARG A 93 -23.37 -13.10 5.63
C ARG A 93 -24.73 -12.63 5.13
N LYS A 94 -25.71 -13.51 5.09
CA LYS A 94 -27.08 -13.16 4.69
C LYS A 94 -27.64 -12.06 5.57
N MET A 95 -27.50 -12.18 6.89
CA MET A 95 -27.90 -11.18 7.88
C MET A 95 -27.21 -9.82 7.62
N ILE A 96 -25.90 -9.82 7.39
CA ILE A 96 -25.13 -8.58 7.12
C ILE A 96 -25.65 -7.92 5.84
N VAL A 97 -25.78 -8.67 4.75
CA VAL A 97 -26.20 -8.12 3.45
C VAL A 97 -27.65 -7.68 3.47
N GLU A 98 -28.55 -8.47 4.04
CA GLU A 98 -29.99 -8.22 3.96
C GLU A 98 -30.50 -7.27 5.06
N GLU A 99 -29.90 -7.24 6.23
CA GLU A 99 -30.40 -6.48 7.38
C GLU A 99 -29.50 -5.29 7.75
N MET A 100 -28.18 -5.49 7.83
CA MET A 100 -27.28 -4.44 8.30
C MET A 100 -26.91 -3.42 7.20
N MET A 101 -26.63 -3.88 5.99
CA MET A 101 -26.22 -2.97 4.91
C MET A 101 -27.26 -1.90 4.56
N PRO A 102 -28.57 -2.21 4.47
CA PRO A 102 -29.58 -1.19 4.20
C PRO A 102 -29.68 -0.12 5.29
N LEU A 103 -29.53 -0.52 6.55
CA LEU A 103 -29.58 0.42 7.69
C LEU A 103 -28.34 1.35 7.69
N MET A 104 -27.16 0.82 7.35
CA MET A 104 -25.95 1.63 7.23
C MET A 104 -26.01 2.60 6.04
N ALA A 105 -26.56 2.16 4.93
CA ALA A 105 -26.81 3.06 3.80
C ALA A 105 -27.76 4.21 4.19
N GLN A 106 -28.82 3.92 4.94
CA GLN A 106 -29.72 4.95 5.45
C GLN A 106 -29.01 5.90 6.42
N LEU A 107 -28.19 5.36 7.34
CA LEU A 107 -27.44 6.18 8.30
C LEU A 107 -26.45 7.10 7.58
N ARG A 108 -25.77 6.60 6.55
CA ARG A 108 -24.90 7.42 5.69
C ARG A 108 -25.65 8.55 5.00
N ARG A 109 -26.76 8.25 4.36
CA ARG A 109 -27.61 9.29 3.72
C ARG A 109 -27.99 10.37 4.72
N ARG A 110 -28.37 9.97 5.94
CA ARG A 110 -28.70 10.92 7.01
C ARG A 110 -27.49 11.76 7.39
N THR A 111 -26.32 11.14 7.56
CA THR A 111 -25.07 11.84 7.89
C THR A 111 -24.64 12.78 6.77
N ALA A 112 -24.74 12.34 5.51
CA ALA A 112 -24.47 13.17 4.33
C ALA A 112 -25.29 14.48 4.37
N LYS A 113 -26.59 14.38 4.54
CA LYS A 113 -27.50 15.56 4.65
C LYS A 113 -27.11 16.52 5.79
N VAL A 114 -26.70 15.97 6.95
CA VAL A 114 -26.25 16.82 8.08
C VAL A 114 -24.92 17.47 7.75
N THR A 115 -24.01 16.76 7.05
CA THR A 115 -22.72 17.29 6.61
C THR A 115 -22.88 18.41 5.59
N GLU A 116 -23.74 18.24 4.58
CA GLU A 116 -24.08 19.29 3.62
C GLU A 116 -24.63 20.55 4.33
N LYS A 117 -25.51 20.33 5.30
CA LYS A 117 -26.05 21.43 6.09
C LYS A 117 -24.98 22.16 6.92
N PHE A 118 -24.01 21.43 7.47
CA PHE A 118 -22.85 21.99 8.15
C PHE A 118 -22.00 22.83 7.20
N LEU A 119 -21.67 22.30 6.03
CA LEU A 119 -20.86 22.99 5.02
C LEU A 119 -21.61 24.19 4.36
N SER A 120 -22.92 24.30 4.59
CA SER A 120 -23.75 25.45 4.17
C SER A 120 -23.76 26.59 5.18
N LEU A 121 -23.07 26.47 6.32
CA LEU A 121 -22.91 27.57 7.29
C LEU A 121 -22.26 28.79 6.64
N SER A 122 -22.62 29.99 7.14
CA SER A 122 -22.14 31.28 6.59
C SER A 122 -20.63 31.41 6.55
N ILE A 123 -19.93 30.75 7.48
CA ILE A 123 -18.44 30.69 7.49
C ILE A 123 -17.83 30.08 6.25
N PHE A 124 -18.53 29.12 5.61
CA PHE A 124 -18.08 28.47 4.38
C PHE A 124 -18.56 29.18 3.11
N SER A 125 -19.23 30.34 3.23
CA SER A 125 -19.73 31.07 2.05
C SER A 125 -18.66 31.40 1.00
N PRO A 126 -17.37 31.68 1.35
CA PRO A 126 -16.32 31.85 0.35
C PRO A 126 -16.01 30.58 -0.46
N LEU A 127 -16.32 29.38 0.09
CA LEU A 127 -16.11 28.07 -0.53
C LEU A 127 -17.40 27.52 -1.19
N LYS A 128 -18.52 28.25 -1.16
CA LYS A 128 -19.85 27.72 -1.51
C LYS A 128 -19.88 27.00 -2.85
N ASN A 129 -19.33 27.58 -3.90
CA ASN A 129 -19.33 26.97 -5.22
C ASN A 129 -18.40 25.75 -5.26
N TYR A 130 -17.23 25.84 -4.67
CA TYR A 130 -16.28 24.73 -4.56
C TYR A 130 -16.89 23.55 -3.79
N ILE A 131 -17.51 23.80 -2.65
CA ILE A 131 -18.20 22.78 -1.87
C ILE A 131 -19.30 22.12 -2.68
N LYS A 132 -20.13 22.91 -3.40
CA LYS A 132 -21.22 22.42 -4.23
C LYS A 132 -20.72 21.56 -5.38
N ASP A 133 -19.68 22.01 -6.06
CA ASP A 133 -19.24 21.40 -7.31
C ASP A 133 -18.25 20.23 -7.08
N GLU A 134 -17.50 20.24 -5.96
CA GLU A 134 -16.39 19.31 -5.71
C GLU A 134 -16.59 18.42 -4.47
N ILE A 135 -17.25 18.91 -3.42
CA ILE A 135 -17.40 18.17 -2.16
C ILE A 135 -18.76 17.46 -2.07
N PHE A 136 -19.85 18.12 -2.43
CA PHE A 136 -21.18 17.52 -2.38
C PHE A 136 -21.31 16.27 -3.28
N PRO A 137 -20.78 16.23 -4.51
CA PRO A 137 -20.83 15.01 -5.31
C PRO A 137 -20.15 13.82 -4.61
N ILE A 138 -19.04 14.04 -3.88
CA ILE A 138 -18.38 12.99 -3.11
C ILE A 138 -19.29 12.50 -1.97
N ILE A 139 -19.96 13.42 -1.28
CA ILE A 139 -20.86 13.12 -0.16
C ILE A 139 -22.13 12.43 -0.65
N GLU A 140 -22.72 12.91 -1.75
CA GLU A 140 -23.95 12.38 -2.38
C GLU A 140 -23.71 11.01 -3.00
N ASP A 141 -22.55 10.78 -3.66
CA ASP A 141 -22.19 9.50 -4.27
C ASP A 141 -21.98 8.39 -3.21
N MET A 142 -22.03 8.75 -1.93
CA MET A 142 -22.09 7.80 -0.82
C MET A 142 -23.47 7.12 -0.66
N ASP A 143 -24.45 7.44 -1.49
CA ASP A 143 -25.71 6.71 -1.54
C ASP A 143 -25.52 5.34 -2.19
N VAL A 144 -25.01 4.42 -1.40
CA VAL A 144 -24.78 3.05 -1.83
C VAL A 144 -26.00 2.22 -1.49
N SER A 145 -27.03 2.34 -2.30
CA SER A 145 -28.10 1.36 -2.38
C SER A 145 -27.66 0.10 -3.17
N SER A 146 -26.55 0.17 -3.88
CA SER A 146 -25.98 -0.93 -4.64
C SER A 146 -24.93 -1.68 -3.83
N PRO A 147 -25.09 -2.99 -3.59
CA PRO A 147 -24.04 -3.84 -3.00
C PRO A 147 -22.80 -3.93 -3.90
N ASP A 148 -22.87 -3.41 -5.12
CA ASP A 148 -21.81 -3.48 -6.12
C ASP A 148 -20.67 -2.45 -5.93
N ARG A 149 -20.80 -1.56 -4.97
CA ARG A 149 -19.81 -0.50 -4.77
C ARG A 149 -18.85 -0.83 -3.61
N TYR A 150 -17.58 -1.03 -3.94
CA TYR A 150 -16.52 -1.37 -2.98
C TYR A 150 -16.24 -0.22 -2.02
N MET A 151 -16.54 -0.43 -0.74
CA MET A 151 -16.54 0.60 0.29
C MET A 151 -15.17 1.14 0.74
N PRO A 152 -14.06 0.36 0.78
CA PRO A 152 -12.76 0.88 1.20
C PRO A 152 -12.31 2.11 0.41
N PHE A 153 -12.65 2.20 -0.86
CA PHE A 153 -12.32 3.35 -1.71
C PHE A 153 -13.02 4.64 -1.28
N ARG A 154 -14.27 4.53 -0.82
CA ARG A 154 -15.04 5.70 -0.39
C ARG A 154 -14.57 6.25 0.94
N VAL A 155 -14.04 5.40 1.81
CA VAL A 155 -13.35 5.84 3.03
C VAL A 155 -12.13 6.69 2.69
N ILE A 156 -11.44 6.38 1.57
CA ILE A 156 -10.35 7.21 1.03
C ILE A 156 -10.88 8.58 0.61
N GLN A 157 -11.96 8.63 -0.13
CA GLN A 157 -12.56 9.89 -0.58
C GLN A 157 -12.97 10.77 0.59
N ILE A 158 -13.58 10.19 1.63
CA ILE A 158 -13.98 10.93 2.82
C ILE A 158 -12.75 11.48 3.56
N GLY A 159 -11.70 10.68 3.72
CA GLY A 159 -10.44 11.14 4.29
C GLY A 159 -9.86 12.33 3.53
N ASN A 160 -10.02 12.36 2.22
CA ASN A 160 -9.53 13.43 1.35
C ASN A 160 -10.42 14.69 1.36
N ILE A 161 -11.68 14.63 1.84
CA ILE A 161 -12.54 15.83 1.91
C ILE A 161 -11.90 16.93 2.76
N ALA A 162 -11.36 16.59 3.92
CA ALA A 162 -10.69 17.57 4.80
C ALA A 162 -9.47 18.18 4.11
N GLU A 163 -8.70 17.40 3.37
CA GLU A 163 -7.54 17.85 2.59
C GLU A 163 -7.96 18.75 1.43
N ARG A 164 -9.00 18.39 0.69
CA ARG A 164 -9.57 19.22 -0.38
C ARG A 164 -10.04 20.57 0.14
N ILE A 165 -10.74 20.60 1.29
CA ILE A 165 -11.18 21.84 1.92
C ILE A 165 -9.97 22.67 2.39
N TYR A 166 -8.95 22.05 2.97
CA TYR A 166 -7.72 22.74 3.37
C TYR A 166 -6.99 23.36 2.19
N ASN A 167 -6.88 22.66 1.07
CA ASN A 167 -6.21 23.14 -0.12
C ASN A 167 -6.87 24.40 -0.71
N PHE A 168 -8.13 24.69 -0.33
CA PHE A 168 -8.78 25.94 -0.68
C PHE A 168 -8.09 27.19 -0.10
N LYS A 169 -7.16 27.03 0.85
CA LYS A 169 -6.38 28.14 1.43
C LYS A 169 -5.70 29.02 0.37
N ILE A 170 -5.28 28.41 -0.75
CA ILE A 170 -4.65 29.16 -1.86
C ILE A 170 -5.63 30.05 -2.63
N ARG A 171 -6.94 29.88 -2.45
CA ARG A 171 -8.01 30.59 -3.15
C ARG A 171 -8.67 31.69 -2.32
N THR A 172 -8.29 31.86 -1.06
CA THR A 172 -8.99 32.77 -0.15
C THR A 172 -8.04 33.58 0.72
N THR A 173 -8.37 34.83 0.91
CA THR A 173 -7.70 35.74 1.88
C THR A 173 -8.52 35.94 3.15
N ASN A 174 -9.60 35.18 3.35
CA ASN A 174 -10.44 35.29 4.52
C ASN A 174 -9.67 34.87 5.79
N LYS A 175 -9.34 35.81 6.63
CA LYS A 175 -8.49 35.63 7.82
C LYS A 175 -9.04 34.63 8.83
N ARG A 176 -10.33 34.37 8.89
CA ARG A 176 -10.89 33.32 9.73
C ARG A 176 -10.63 31.92 9.13
N LEU A 177 -10.65 31.81 7.80
CA LEU A 177 -10.39 30.54 7.13
C LEU A 177 -8.92 30.17 7.16
N VAL A 178 -8.02 31.13 6.83
CA VAL A 178 -6.58 30.83 6.70
C VAL A 178 -5.73 31.23 7.91
N GLY A 179 -6.28 31.98 8.85
CA GLY A 179 -5.51 32.54 9.97
C GLY A 179 -4.77 33.83 9.63
N LYS A 180 -4.06 34.40 10.60
CA LYS A 180 -3.29 35.63 10.41
C LYS A 180 -1.99 35.39 9.61
N ASP A 181 -1.43 34.23 9.76
CA ASP A 181 -0.20 33.74 9.11
C ASP A 181 -0.45 32.96 7.79
N GLY A 182 -1.72 32.80 7.40
CA GLY A 182 -2.11 32.06 6.19
C GLY A 182 -2.31 30.56 6.39
N ASP A 183 -2.02 30.01 7.58
CA ASP A 183 -2.10 28.56 7.83
C ASP A 183 -2.53 28.18 9.27
N SER A 184 -3.17 29.07 10.02
CA SER A 184 -3.60 28.79 11.41
C SER A 184 -5.12 28.92 11.63
N GLY A 185 -5.90 29.09 10.57
CA GLY A 185 -7.35 29.29 10.64
C GLY A 185 -8.17 28.01 10.62
N LEU A 186 -9.48 28.15 10.35
CA LEU A 186 -10.43 27.03 10.33
C LEU A 186 -10.03 25.92 9.34
N LEU A 187 -9.47 26.28 8.19
CA LEU A 187 -9.04 25.27 7.18
C LEU A 187 -7.92 24.39 7.74
N ARG A 188 -6.96 24.94 8.46
CA ARG A 188 -5.91 24.20 9.14
C ARG A 188 -6.49 23.31 10.24
N ALA A 189 -7.38 23.84 11.07
CA ALA A 189 -8.05 23.07 12.10
C ALA A 189 -8.83 21.88 11.51
N ILE A 190 -9.55 22.06 10.38
CA ILE A 190 -10.22 20.97 9.67
C ILE A 190 -9.22 19.92 9.20
N TYR A 191 -8.07 20.32 8.67
CA TYR A 191 -7.01 19.42 8.22
C TYR A 191 -6.39 18.62 9.37
N ASP A 192 -6.16 19.26 10.50
CA ASP A 192 -5.62 18.61 11.69
C ASP A 192 -6.57 17.54 12.26
N PHE A 193 -7.87 17.69 12.01
CA PHE A 193 -8.90 16.71 12.37
C PHE A 193 -9.27 15.76 11.23
N LYS A 194 -8.53 15.77 10.10
CA LYS A 194 -8.82 14.85 8.99
C LYS A 194 -8.88 13.39 9.46
N TYR A 195 -9.73 12.62 8.81
CA TYR A 195 -9.84 11.19 9.08
C TYR A 195 -8.54 10.48 8.71
N LEU A 196 -7.92 9.82 9.68
CA LEU A 196 -6.70 9.05 9.48
C LEU A 196 -7.02 7.60 9.22
N ARG A 197 -6.27 7.02 8.27
CA ARG A 197 -6.33 5.60 7.97
C ARG A 197 -4.99 4.95 8.29
N PHE A 198 -5.06 3.70 8.66
CA PHE A 198 -3.90 2.84 8.70
C PHE A 198 -3.81 2.16 7.32
N GLY A 199 -2.82 2.50 6.52
CA GLY A 199 -2.62 1.94 5.17
C GLY A 199 -2.25 0.46 5.18
N THR A 200 -1.89 -0.09 4.03
CA THR A 200 -1.49 -1.51 3.91
C THR A 200 -0.31 -1.91 4.80
N SER A 201 0.54 -0.96 5.14
CA SER A 201 1.74 -1.21 5.96
C SER A 201 1.96 -0.16 7.06
N GLY A 202 1.00 0.73 7.35
CA GLY A 202 1.13 1.72 8.40
C GLY A 202 0.52 3.08 8.08
N VAL A 203 0.74 4.06 8.96
CA VAL A 203 0.41 5.48 8.76
C VAL A 203 1.63 6.18 8.20
N ARG A 204 1.47 6.93 7.12
CA ARG A 204 2.53 7.75 6.50
C ARG A 204 2.04 9.16 6.26
N GLY A 205 2.96 10.12 6.24
CA GLY A 205 2.64 11.51 5.93
C GLY A 205 3.88 12.38 5.82
N LEU A 206 3.70 13.57 5.25
CA LEU A 206 4.76 14.56 5.16
C LEU A 206 5.12 15.09 6.54
N TRP A 207 6.42 15.17 6.79
CA TRP A 207 6.96 15.69 8.06
C TRP A 207 6.40 17.06 8.39
N GLN A 208 5.98 17.24 9.65
CA GLN A 208 5.36 18.44 10.22
C GLN A 208 4.03 18.91 9.57
N ARG A 209 3.66 18.42 8.41
CA ARG A 209 2.35 18.69 7.81
C ARG A 209 1.30 17.65 8.22
N ASP A 210 1.56 16.40 7.89
CA ASP A 210 0.70 15.25 8.16
C ASP A 210 1.19 14.45 9.35
N PHE A 211 2.49 14.33 9.47
CA PHE A 211 3.19 13.55 10.47
C PHE A 211 3.81 14.49 11.50
N THR A 212 3.09 14.72 12.58
CA THR A 212 3.48 15.57 13.72
C THR A 212 3.68 14.72 14.97
N GLU A 213 4.30 15.30 16.02
CA GLU A 213 4.44 14.64 17.32
C GLU A 213 3.09 14.15 17.86
N ILE A 214 2.08 15.01 17.83
CA ILE A 214 0.73 14.66 18.29
C ILE A 214 0.17 13.49 17.51
N ARG A 215 0.33 13.47 16.18
CA ARG A 215 -0.10 12.37 15.31
C ARG A 215 0.61 11.07 15.64
N ALA A 216 1.93 11.10 15.77
CA ALA A 216 2.71 9.92 16.13
C ALA A 216 2.25 9.35 17.47
N LYS A 217 2.08 10.20 18.48
CA LYS A 217 1.59 9.81 19.81
C LYS A 217 0.15 9.25 19.76
N GLN A 218 -0.74 9.83 18.94
CA GLN A 218 -2.11 9.31 18.73
C GLN A 218 -2.10 7.89 18.13
N VAL A 219 -1.27 7.65 17.12
CA VAL A 219 -1.12 6.34 16.48
C VAL A 219 -0.63 5.29 17.47
N VAL A 220 0.41 5.61 18.23
CA VAL A 220 1.00 4.68 19.20
C VAL A 220 0.07 4.44 20.38
N GLN A 221 -0.62 5.47 20.85
CA GLN A 221 -1.66 5.34 21.87
C GLN A 221 -2.72 4.33 21.44
N ALA A 222 -3.20 4.42 20.18
CA ALA A 222 -4.18 3.50 19.65
C ALA A 222 -3.65 2.05 19.54
N ILE A 223 -2.38 1.89 19.16
CA ILE A 223 -1.69 0.59 19.14
C ILE A 223 -1.59 0.00 20.57
N CYS A 224 -1.13 0.80 21.53
CA CYS A 224 -1.01 0.35 22.91
C CYS A 224 -2.38 -0.02 23.51
N GLU A 225 -3.43 0.77 23.22
CA GLU A 225 -4.79 0.45 23.64
C GLU A 225 -5.30 -0.84 22.98
N TYR A 226 -4.98 -1.12 21.73
CA TYR A 226 -5.28 -2.40 21.10
C TYR A 226 -4.57 -3.56 21.84
N LEU A 227 -3.31 -3.40 22.19
CA LEU A 227 -2.50 -4.44 22.83
C LEU A 227 -2.90 -4.72 24.30
N THR A 228 -3.49 -3.74 24.99
CA THR A 228 -3.84 -3.86 26.43
C THR A 228 -5.34 -3.97 26.69
N ASN A 229 -6.21 -3.86 25.68
CA ASN A 229 -7.65 -3.84 25.86
C ASN A 229 -8.21 -5.28 25.99
N LYS A 230 -8.72 -5.59 27.18
CA LYS A 230 -9.34 -6.89 27.50
C LYS A 230 -10.77 -7.04 26.95
N ASP A 231 -11.41 -5.93 26.62
CA ASP A 231 -12.81 -5.86 26.18
C ASP A 231 -12.96 -5.82 24.66
N LEU A 232 -11.91 -6.23 23.91
CA LEU A 232 -11.98 -6.31 22.47
C LEU A 232 -13.05 -7.32 22.02
N PRO A 233 -13.82 -7.01 20.95
CA PRO A 233 -14.74 -7.96 20.35
C PRO A 233 -14.04 -9.26 19.95
N GLY A 234 -14.76 -10.38 19.94
CA GLY A 234 -14.19 -11.72 19.75
C GLY A 234 -13.32 -11.88 18.50
N TYR A 235 -13.64 -11.16 17.42
CA TYR A 235 -12.87 -11.14 16.18
C TYR A 235 -11.52 -10.39 16.27
N LEU A 236 -11.32 -9.57 17.31
CA LEU A 236 -10.08 -8.84 17.61
C LEU A 236 -9.36 -9.41 18.82
N LYS A 237 -9.97 -10.35 19.56
CA LYS A 237 -9.37 -10.90 20.78
C LYS A 237 -8.00 -11.48 20.48
N GLY A 238 -6.99 -10.71 20.87
CA GLY A 238 -5.62 -11.16 21.06
C GLY A 238 -5.43 -11.63 22.50
N GLU A 239 -4.25 -12.13 22.79
CA GLU A 239 -3.82 -12.36 24.18
C GLU A 239 -3.53 -11.02 24.85
N ASP A 240 -3.75 -10.95 26.17
CA ASP A 240 -3.25 -9.84 26.99
C ASP A 240 -1.72 -9.87 26.97
N VAL A 241 -1.14 -8.87 26.33
CA VAL A 241 0.32 -8.72 26.17
C VAL A 241 0.87 -7.61 27.07
N SER A 242 0.10 -7.17 28.07
CA SER A 242 0.51 -6.14 29.03
C SER A 242 1.82 -6.54 29.74
N GLY A 243 2.72 -5.58 29.91
CA GLY A 243 4.00 -5.79 30.59
C GLY A 243 5.06 -6.53 29.78
N ARG A 244 4.73 -7.01 28.57
CA ARG A 244 5.70 -7.59 27.63
C ARG A 244 6.53 -6.52 26.94
N LYS A 245 7.46 -6.93 26.10
CA LYS A 245 8.34 -6.02 25.33
C LYS A 245 7.67 -5.55 24.06
N ILE A 246 7.80 -4.27 23.76
CA ILE A 246 7.61 -3.70 22.43
C ILE A 246 8.98 -3.44 21.82
N ILE A 247 9.22 -3.92 20.62
CA ILE A 247 10.42 -3.60 19.84
C ILE A 247 10.16 -2.27 19.15
N ILE A 248 11.10 -1.31 19.28
CA ILE A 248 11.05 -0.02 18.59
C ILE A 248 12.26 0.09 17.71
N GLY A 249 12.03 0.21 16.40
CA GLY A 249 13.08 0.45 15.42
C GLY A 249 12.74 1.59 14.48
N TYR A 250 13.71 2.02 13.72
CA TYR A 250 13.56 3.12 12.76
C TYR A 250 14.51 2.95 11.58
N ASP A 251 14.14 3.55 10.43
CA ASP A 251 14.99 3.62 9.26
C ASP A 251 15.93 4.85 9.27
N SER A 252 16.66 5.08 8.19
CA SER A 252 17.66 6.15 8.09
C SER A 252 17.11 7.57 7.96
N ARG A 253 15.78 7.77 7.93
CA ARG A 253 15.12 9.05 7.66
C ARG A 253 15.42 10.12 8.68
N LEU A 254 15.28 11.38 8.25
CA LEU A 254 15.44 12.54 9.12
C LEU A 254 14.46 12.48 10.29
N ASN A 255 14.94 12.74 11.51
CA ASN A 255 14.17 12.70 12.76
C ASN A 255 13.54 11.35 13.13
N ALA A 256 13.96 10.23 12.53
CA ALA A 256 13.41 8.92 12.86
C ALA A 256 13.68 8.55 14.33
N GLU A 257 14.87 8.87 14.88
CA GLU A 257 15.21 8.69 16.29
C GLU A 257 14.28 9.48 17.22
N LYS A 258 14.01 10.74 16.84
CA LYS A 258 13.13 11.60 17.63
C LYS A 258 11.70 11.07 17.67
N VAL A 259 11.22 10.55 16.55
CA VAL A 259 9.91 9.88 16.52
C VAL A 259 9.91 8.62 17.37
N ALA A 260 11.00 7.83 17.33
CA ALA A 260 11.14 6.64 18.18
C ALA A 260 11.11 6.98 19.69
N GLU A 261 11.67 8.10 20.11
CA GLU A 261 11.54 8.61 21.48
C GLU A 261 10.07 8.92 21.84
N TRP A 262 9.32 9.61 20.99
CA TRP A 262 7.89 9.88 21.22
C TRP A 262 7.08 8.58 21.34
N VAL A 263 7.43 7.58 20.52
CA VAL A 263 6.83 6.24 20.57
C VAL A 263 7.14 5.56 21.89
N ALA A 264 8.40 5.58 22.33
CA ALA A 264 8.82 4.97 23.58
C ALA A 264 8.11 5.60 24.78
N GLN A 265 7.94 6.94 24.81
CA GLN A 265 7.19 7.63 25.85
C GLN A 265 5.79 7.06 26.06
N ILE A 266 5.06 6.83 24.98
CA ILE A 266 3.70 6.27 25.06
C ILE A 266 3.73 4.79 25.49
N CYS A 267 4.67 4.00 24.95
CA CYS A 267 4.78 2.59 25.30
C CYS A 267 5.05 2.37 26.79
N VAL A 268 6.00 3.12 27.38
CA VAL A 268 6.33 2.99 28.81
C VAL A 268 5.20 3.44 29.73
N THR A 269 4.41 4.46 29.34
CA THR A 269 3.24 4.90 30.11
C THR A 269 2.11 3.85 30.10
N HIS A 270 2.10 2.95 29.13
CA HIS A 270 1.21 1.79 29.08
C HIS A 270 1.78 0.56 29.79
N GLY A 271 2.93 0.70 30.45
CA GLY A 271 3.56 -0.38 31.23
C GLY A 271 4.32 -1.40 30.39
N PHE A 272 4.58 -1.14 29.11
CA PHE A 272 5.40 -2.00 28.28
C PHE A 272 6.88 -1.85 28.63
N LYS A 273 7.64 -2.93 28.53
CA LYS A 273 9.09 -2.88 28.37
C LYS A 273 9.41 -2.53 26.93
N VAL A 274 10.56 -1.91 26.70
CA VAL A 274 10.96 -1.47 25.36
C VAL A 274 12.36 -1.97 25.04
N ASP A 275 12.49 -2.70 23.93
CA ASP A 275 13.78 -2.87 23.27
C ASP A 275 13.89 -1.79 22.19
N PHE A 276 14.85 -0.86 22.38
CA PHE A 276 15.02 0.33 21.54
C PHE A 276 16.27 0.18 20.65
N ALA A 277 16.09 0.27 19.32
CA ALA A 277 17.21 0.12 18.39
C ALA A 277 18.27 1.23 18.60
N ASN A 278 19.53 0.84 18.75
CA ASN A 278 20.65 1.78 18.96
C ASN A 278 21.04 2.53 17.68
N ARG A 279 20.57 2.05 16.54
CA ARG A 279 20.81 2.64 15.21
C ARG A 279 19.61 2.37 14.31
N ASP A 280 19.59 3.06 13.18
CA ASP A 280 18.67 2.71 12.11
C ASP A 280 18.83 1.24 11.69
N THR A 281 17.70 0.54 11.61
CA THR A 281 17.67 -0.92 11.56
C THR A 281 16.70 -1.39 10.48
N PRO A 282 17.09 -2.34 9.61
CA PRO A 282 16.22 -2.90 8.57
C PRO A 282 14.93 -3.50 9.14
N THR A 283 13.80 -3.28 8.46
CA THR A 283 12.52 -3.91 8.78
C THR A 283 12.66 -5.43 9.02
N PRO A 284 13.33 -6.22 8.14
CA PRO A 284 13.46 -7.66 8.37
C PRO A 284 14.29 -8.02 9.60
N ALA A 285 15.31 -7.23 9.94
CA ALA A 285 16.11 -7.47 11.14
C ALA A 285 15.32 -7.17 12.43
N LEU A 286 14.42 -6.18 12.39
CA LEU A 286 13.48 -5.90 13.48
C LEU A 286 12.46 -7.02 13.64
N VAL A 287 11.92 -7.54 12.53
CA VAL A 287 10.99 -8.67 12.57
C VAL A 287 11.69 -9.94 13.08
N TYR A 288 12.93 -10.19 12.66
CA TYR A 288 13.77 -11.26 13.23
C TYR A 288 13.93 -11.10 14.75
N TRP A 289 14.24 -9.87 15.24
CA TRP A 289 14.40 -9.60 16.67
C TRP A 289 13.11 -9.90 17.44
N LEU A 290 11.97 -9.57 16.86
CA LEU A 290 10.65 -9.86 17.42
C LEU A 290 10.32 -11.35 17.47
N THR A 291 10.62 -12.11 16.40
CA THR A 291 10.03 -13.44 16.18
C THR A 291 10.98 -14.61 16.39
N ASP A 292 12.29 -14.38 16.29
CA ASP A 292 13.31 -15.45 16.30
C ASP A 292 14.38 -15.24 17.38
N TYR A 293 14.66 -13.99 17.76
CA TYR A 293 15.55 -13.70 18.87
C TYR A 293 14.83 -13.82 20.22
N HIS A 294 13.64 -13.23 20.34
CA HIS A 294 12.80 -13.34 21.53
C HIS A 294 11.81 -14.50 21.43
N LYS A 295 11.41 -15.03 22.58
CA LYS A 295 10.26 -15.94 22.64
C LYS A 295 8.95 -15.18 22.48
N GLN A 296 7.97 -15.83 21.89
CA GLN A 296 6.67 -15.22 21.58
C GLN A 296 5.87 -14.73 22.79
N ASP A 297 6.10 -15.30 23.97
CA ASP A 297 5.49 -14.91 25.25
C ASP A 297 6.18 -13.72 25.92
N GLU A 298 7.38 -13.34 25.48
CA GLU A 298 8.13 -12.20 26.01
C GLU A 298 7.78 -10.88 25.33
N VAL A 299 7.19 -10.93 24.11
CA VAL A 299 6.99 -9.77 23.25
C VAL A 299 5.51 -9.45 23.01
N ALA A 300 5.21 -8.18 22.80
CA ALA A 300 3.89 -7.67 22.45
C ALA A 300 3.76 -7.35 20.95
N GLY A 301 4.80 -6.81 20.34
CA GLY A 301 4.83 -6.41 18.94
C GLY A 301 6.02 -5.53 18.59
N LEU A 302 6.03 -5.09 17.34
CA LEU A 302 7.04 -4.19 16.77
C LEU A 302 6.36 -2.91 16.28
N ILE A 303 6.92 -1.78 16.66
CA ILE A 303 6.60 -0.46 16.09
C ILE A 303 7.84 0.00 15.32
N ASN A 304 7.74 0.09 14.01
CA ASN A 304 8.82 0.47 13.13
C ASN A 304 8.55 1.83 12.47
N LEU A 305 9.48 2.77 12.66
CA LEU A 305 9.41 4.14 12.15
C LEU A 305 10.03 4.18 10.75
N THR A 306 9.17 4.11 9.74
CA THR A 306 9.59 4.12 8.34
C THR A 306 8.45 4.55 7.42
N ALA A 307 8.79 5.28 6.37
CA ALA A 307 7.92 5.49 5.23
C ALA A 307 8.36 4.64 4.03
N SER A 308 9.21 3.59 4.24
CA SER A 308 9.76 2.74 3.19
C SER A 308 10.46 3.59 2.11
N HIS A 309 10.19 3.38 0.85
CA HIS A 309 10.80 4.07 -0.30
C HIS A 309 10.26 5.50 -0.57
N ASN A 310 9.33 6.03 0.21
CA ASN A 310 8.83 7.40 0.01
C ASN A 310 9.97 8.43 0.09
N PRO A 311 9.80 9.62 -0.54
CA PRO A 311 10.81 10.69 -0.49
C PRO A 311 11.24 11.09 0.94
N PRO A 312 12.39 11.78 1.10
CA PRO A 312 12.98 12.10 2.41
C PRO A 312 12.06 12.85 3.38
N GLU A 313 11.19 13.68 2.86
CA GLU A 313 10.24 14.50 3.63
C GLU A 313 9.09 13.70 4.24
N TRP A 314 8.97 12.42 3.94
CA TRP A 314 7.95 11.55 4.50
C TRP A 314 8.42 10.87 5.78
N GLN A 315 7.47 10.67 6.69
CA GLN A 315 7.62 9.81 7.87
C GLN A 315 6.49 8.79 7.96
N GLY A 316 6.69 7.74 8.77
CA GLY A 316 5.66 6.73 8.95
C GLY A 316 5.85 5.86 10.17
N ILE A 317 4.76 5.18 10.54
CA ILE A 317 4.72 4.18 11.60
C ILE A 317 4.11 2.90 11.04
N LYS A 318 4.86 1.80 11.05
CA LYS A 318 4.38 0.44 10.80
C LYS A 318 4.16 -0.27 12.13
N PHE A 319 3.20 -1.19 12.17
CA PHE A 319 2.92 -2.03 13.31
C PHE A 319 2.84 -3.50 12.90
N ASN A 320 3.63 -4.35 13.58
CA ASN A 320 3.59 -5.78 13.43
C ASN A 320 3.23 -6.40 14.81
N PRO A 321 2.12 -7.13 14.94
CA PRO A 321 1.83 -7.92 16.13
C PRO A 321 2.96 -8.90 16.43
N ARG A 322 2.97 -9.51 17.61
CA ARG A 322 4.04 -10.41 18.09
C ARG A 322 4.44 -11.55 17.14
N GLN A 323 3.54 -11.93 16.23
CA GLN A 323 3.81 -12.95 15.21
C GLN A 323 4.68 -12.44 14.04
N GLY A 324 4.95 -11.14 13.99
CA GLY A 324 5.88 -10.52 13.05
C GLY A 324 5.27 -10.11 11.69
N TRP A 325 4.10 -10.59 11.30
CA TRP A 325 3.46 -10.14 10.06
C TRP A 325 2.94 -8.69 10.18
N PRO A 326 2.81 -7.95 9.08
CA PRO A 326 2.12 -6.68 9.11
C PRO A 326 0.69 -6.82 9.64
N ALA A 327 0.26 -5.88 10.47
CA ALA A 327 -1.04 -5.97 11.13
C ALA A 327 -2.19 -6.26 10.13
N PRO A 328 -3.04 -7.28 10.40
CA PRO A 328 -4.18 -7.61 9.55
C PRO A 328 -5.17 -6.47 9.44
N THR A 329 -6.00 -6.50 8.38
CA THR A 329 -6.94 -5.40 8.08
C THR A 329 -7.89 -5.09 9.22
N ASN A 330 -8.44 -6.09 9.91
CA ASN A 330 -9.29 -5.89 11.08
C ASN A 330 -8.60 -5.15 12.23
N VAL A 331 -7.33 -5.42 12.44
CA VAL A 331 -6.50 -4.74 13.46
C VAL A 331 -6.19 -3.32 13.03
N THR A 332 -5.80 -3.11 11.78
CA THR A 332 -5.52 -1.77 11.25
C THR A 332 -6.75 -0.88 11.21
N ASP A 333 -7.92 -1.43 10.91
CA ASP A 333 -9.19 -0.70 10.92
C ASP A 333 -9.58 -0.30 12.35
N PHE A 334 -9.39 -1.20 13.32
CA PHE A 334 -9.60 -0.86 14.73
C PHE A 334 -8.67 0.27 15.19
N ILE A 335 -7.37 0.16 14.87
CA ILE A 335 -6.38 1.18 15.22
C ILE A 335 -6.76 2.51 14.57
N ALA A 336 -7.15 2.52 13.28
CA ALA A 336 -7.57 3.72 12.58
C ALA A 336 -8.79 4.38 13.24
N SER A 337 -9.82 3.61 13.57
CA SER A 337 -10.99 4.11 14.30
C SER A 337 -10.57 4.72 15.63
N ARG A 338 -9.68 4.04 16.36
CA ARG A 338 -9.21 4.52 17.66
C ARG A 338 -8.37 5.79 17.57
N ILE A 339 -7.51 5.93 16.55
CA ILE A 339 -6.77 7.16 16.28
C ILE A 339 -7.75 8.34 16.09
N ASN A 340 -8.79 8.16 15.30
CA ASN A 340 -9.77 9.21 15.03
C ASN A 340 -10.59 9.57 16.27
N GLU A 341 -10.93 8.62 17.13
CA GLU A 341 -11.55 8.91 18.43
C GLU A 341 -10.62 9.72 19.34
N ILE A 342 -9.34 9.34 19.43
CA ILE A 342 -8.33 10.06 20.24
C ILE A 342 -8.19 11.50 19.73
N ASN A 343 -8.12 11.66 18.40
CA ASN A 343 -8.03 12.98 17.75
C ASN A 343 -9.25 13.85 18.06
N ILE A 344 -10.46 13.32 17.91
CA ILE A 344 -11.70 14.04 18.22
C ILE A 344 -11.77 14.47 19.70
N LEU A 345 -11.24 13.66 20.62
CA LEU A 345 -11.18 13.98 22.04
C LEU A 345 -10.13 15.04 22.41
N ASP A 346 -9.17 15.27 21.51
CA ASP A 346 -8.08 16.23 21.74
C ASP A 346 -7.34 15.93 23.06
N ARG A 347 -6.84 14.68 23.18
CA ARG A 347 -6.15 14.23 24.39
C ARG A 347 -4.74 14.78 24.45
N ALA A 348 -4.38 15.34 25.58
CA ALA A 348 -2.99 15.60 25.92
C ALA A 348 -2.27 14.27 26.24
N PHE A 349 -1.00 14.18 25.87
CA PHE A 349 -0.14 13.07 26.21
C PHE A 349 0.78 13.47 27.36
N PRO A 350 1.06 12.56 28.32
CA PRO A 350 2.00 12.85 29.39
C PRO A 350 3.41 13.05 28.81
N GLU A 351 4.09 14.04 29.30
CA GLU A 351 5.54 14.16 29.14
C GLU A 351 6.22 13.21 30.11
N VAL A 352 7.17 12.44 29.62
CA VAL A 352 7.90 11.43 30.40
C VAL A 352 9.38 11.60 30.15
N ASP A 353 10.18 11.57 31.19
CA ASP A 353 11.62 11.46 31.07
C ASP A 353 12.01 10.02 30.77
N LEU A 354 12.49 9.75 29.56
CA LEU A 354 12.90 8.42 29.15
C LEU A 354 14.13 7.91 29.92
N GLN A 355 14.94 8.83 30.48
CA GLN A 355 16.13 8.44 31.24
C GLN A 355 15.78 7.61 32.48
N GLU A 356 14.68 7.95 33.17
CA GLU A 356 14.21 7.15 34.31
C GLU A 356 13.89 5.70 33.92
N TYR A 357 13.36 5.48 32.71
CA TYR A 357 13.01 4.16 32.19
C TYR A 357 14.21 3.38 31.64
N ILE A 358 15.25 4.09 31.19
CA ILE A 358 16.54 3.51 30.84
C ILE A 358 17.25 3.05 32.11
N ASP A 359 17.34 3.91 33.13
CA ASP A 359 18.04 3.64 34.38
C ASP A 359 17.41 2.47 35.16
N ASN A 360 16.10 2.34 35.16
CA ASN A 360 15.40 1.23 35.79
C ASN A 360 15.35 -0.06 34.93
N GLY A 361 15.89 -0.03 33.70
CA GLY A 361 15.98 -1.17 32.78
C GLY A 361 14.66 -1.54 32.07
N GLN A 362 13.67 -0.66 32.09
CA GLN A 362 12.42 -0.84 31.33
C GLN A 362 12.64 -0.56 29.83
N ILE A 363 13.57 0.35 29.49
CA ILE A 363 14.07 0.57 28.13
C ILE A 363 15.46 -0.03 28.02
N LYS A 364 15.71 -0.86 27.02
CA LYS A 364 17.03 -1.45 26.72
C LYS A 364 17.39 -1.21 25.26
N GLY A 365 18.61 -0.76 25.03
CA GLY A 365 19.17 -0.63 23.69
C GLY A 365 19.53 -2.00 23.09
N PHE A 366 19.40 -2.14 21.75
CA PHE A 366 19.86 -3.32 21.03
C PHE A 366 20.37 -2.99 19.63
N ASP A 367 21.23 -3.87 19.09
CA ASP A 367 21.68 -3.87 17.70
C ASP A 367 21.61 -5.30 17.16
N PRO A 368 20.72 -5.61 16.19
CA PRO A 368 20.51 -6.98 15.74
C PRO A 368 21.51 -7.45 14.68
N ILE A 369 22.41 -6.59 14.15
CA ILE A 369 23.22 -6.89 12.95
C ILE A 369 23.98 -8.22 13.04
N ALA A 370 24.71 -8.46 14.13
CA ALA A 370 25.48 -9.68 14.30
C ALA A 370 24.58 -10.92 14.40
N HIS A 371 23.51 -10.82 15.17
CA HIS A 371 22.56 -11.90 15.39
C HIS A 371 21.80 -12.24 14.11
N TYR A 372 21.29 -11.22 13.40
CA TYR A 372 20.55 -11.39 12.15
C TYR A 372 21.45 -11.99 11.05
N CYS A 373 22.65 -11.45 10.82
CA CYS A 373 23.56 -11.98 9.81
C CYS A 373 23.93 -13.44 10.09
N ASN A 374 24.25 -13.80 11.34
CA ASN A 374 24.50 -15.18 11.72
C ASN A 374 23.26 -16.07 11.53
N TRP A 375 22.06 -15.58 11.87
CA TRP A 375 20.81 -16.31 11.68
C TRP A 375 20.54 -16.58 10.19
N VAL A 376 20.75 -15.60 9.30
CA VAL A 376 20.62 -15.74 7.85
C VAL A 376 21.62 -16.77 7.30
N LEU A 377 22.89 -16.69 7.68
CA LEU A 377 23.95 -17.61 7.24
C LEU A 377 23.73 -19.06 7.71
N ASN A 378 23.01 -19.26 8.81
CA ASN A 378 22.64 -20.58 9.30
C ASN A 378 21.25 -21.06 8.81
N SER A 379 20.71 -20.46 7.77
CA SER A 379 19.45 -20.88 7.19
C SER A 379 19.56 -22.31 6.61
N GLY A 380 18.58 -23.15 6.92
CA GLY A 380 18.54 -24.56 6.49
C GLY A 380 19.40 -25.52 7.34
N LYS A 381 20.20 -25.02 8.29
CA LYS A 381 21.00 -25.86 9.19
C LYS A 381 20.19 -26.29 10.40
N GLY A 382 19.50 -27.46 10.27
CA GLY A 382 18.69 -27.98 11.37
C GLY A 382 17.36 -27.24 11.63
N ASN A 383 16.87 -26.50 10.64
CA ASN A 383 15.60 -25.78 10.67
C ASN A 383 14.86 -25.86 9.32
N ASP A 384 13.59 -25.49 9.31
CA ASP A 384 12.70 -25.57 8.14
C ASP A 384 12.90 -24.44 7.11
N ARG A 385 13.87 -23.57 7.29
CA ARG A 385 14.17 -22.48 6.37
C ARG A 385 14.89 -22.99 5.13
N LEU A 386 14.76 -22.25 4.03
CA LEU A 386 15.51 -22.56 2.80
C LEU A 386 17.01 -22.49 3.06
N PRO A 387 17.79 -23.52 2.68
CA PRO A 387 19.23 -23.52 2.91
C PRO A 387 19.96 -22.61 1.94
N ILE A 388 21.00 -21.95 2.44
CA ILE A 388 22.00 -21.20 1.68
C ILE A 388 23.30 -22.00 1.66
N ASP A 389 23.82 -22.26 0.46
CA ASP A 389 25.07 -22.97 0.26
C ASP A 389 26.23 -21.98 0.15
N GLN A 390 26.83 -21.64 1.30
CA GLN A 390 27.92 -20.66 1.39
C GLN A 390 29.17 -21.09 0.61
N ASP A 391 29.47 -22.40 0.58
CA ASP A 391 30.65 -22.92 -0.11
C ASP A 391 30.49 -22.81 -1.64
N ARG A 392 29.29 -23.09 -2.13
CA ARG A 392 28.94 -22.91 -3.53
C ARG A 392 28.97 -21.44 -3.95
N ILE A 393 28.42 -20.53 -3.10
CA ILE A 393 28.51 -19.08 -3.34
C ILE A 393 29.97 -18.65 -3.40
N ARG A 394 30.79 -19.03 -2.42
CA ARG A 394 32.23 -18.73 -2.36
C ARG A 394 32.94 -19.22 -3.62
N ALA A 395 32.69 -20.46 -4.03
CA ALA A 395 33.33 -21.05 -5.20
C ALA A 395 32.96 -20.31 -6.50
N PHE A 396 31.67 -20.04 -6.70
CA PHE A 396 31.19 -19.36 -7.91
C PHE A 396 31.68 -17.91 -8.00
N PHE A 397 31.65 -17.17 -6.88
CA PHE A 397 32.07 -15.76 -6.85
C PHE A 397 33.58 -15.57 -6.65
N SER A 398 34.38 -16.64 -6.56
CA SER A 398 35.83 -16.54 -6.47
C SER A 398 36.38 -15.78 -7.67
N GLY A 399 37.14 -14.69 -7.39
CA GLY A 399 37.68 -13.80 -8.42
C GLY A 399 36.66 -12.89 -9.12
N LYS A 400 35.38 -12.95 -8.73
CA LYS A 400 34.32 -12.09 -9.24
C LYS A 400 33.89 -11.07 -8.19
N LYS A 401 33.35 -9.92 -8.64
CA LYS A 401 32.85 -8.86 -7.76
C LYS A 401 31.33 -8.78 -7.79
N VAL A 402 30.75 -8.36 -6.68
CA VAL A 402 29.33 -7.98 -6.53
C VAL A 402 29.27 -6.49 -6.20
N ALA A 403 28.34 -5.76 -6.77
CA ALA A 403 28.02 -4.38 -6.38
C ALA A 403 26.78 -4.38 -5.49
N ILE A 404 26.79 -3.62 -4.39
CA ILE A 404 25.67 -3.47 -3.46
C ILE A 404 25.26 -2.00 -3.46
N ASP A 405 23.97 -1.73 -3.54
CA ASP A 405 23.44 -0.38 -3.34
C ASP A 405 22.55 -0.37 -2.09
N GLU A 406 22.98 0.34 -1.08
CA GLU A 406 22.28 0.47 0.21
C GLU A 406 21.33 1.68 0.23
N MET A 407 21.30 2.46 -0.86
CA MET A 407 20.39 3.62 -1.07
C MET A 407 20.29 4.52 0.17
N HIS A 408 21.43 4.76 0.87
CA HIS A 408 21.52 5.49 2.14
C HIS A 408 20.61 4.91 3.25
N GLY A 409 20.09 3.68 3.06
CA GLY A 409 19.11 3.02 3.89
C GLY A 409 19.67 2.34 5.14
N ALA A 410 18.80 1.65 5.87
CA ALA A 410 19.12 0.98 7.12
C ALA A 410 19.94 -0.32 6.95
N SER A 411 20.01 -0.88 5.72
CA SER A 411 20.78 -2.12 5.41
C SER A 411 22.29 -1.97 5.50
N ARG A 412 22.80 -0.74 5.70
CA ARG A 412 24.24 -0.47 5.70
C ARG A 412 25.00 -1.40 6.63
N GLY A 413 25.91 -2.16 6.02
CA GLY A 413 26.76 -3.13 6.69
C GLY A 413 26.17 -4.53 6.85
N TYR A 414 24.87 -4.76 6.63
CA TYR A 414 24.26 -6.10 6.76
C TYR A 414 24.70 -7.04 5.66
N LEU A 415 24.39 -6.71 4.41
CA LEU A 415 24.75 -7.58 3.27
C LEU A 415 26.27 -7.63 3.09
N SER A 416 26.97 -6.51 3.27
CA SER A 416 28.43 -6.46 3.24
C SER A 416 29.09 -7.39 4.28
N LYS A 417 28.55 -7.44 5.50
CA LYS A 417 29.01 -8.38 6.54
C LYS A 417 28.78 -9.83 6.13
N ILE A 418 27.58 -10.16 5.63
CA ILE A 418 27.26 -11.51 5.14
C ILE A 418 28.22 -11.92 4.02
N LEU A 419 28.45 -11.05 3.03
CA LEU A 419 29.36 -11.33 1.92
C LEU A 419 30.81 -11.45 2.36
N GLY A 420 31.25 -10.64 3.34
CA GLY A 420 32.56 -10.75 3.95
C GLY A 420 32.78 -12.10 4.64
N GLU A 421 31.80 -12.58 5.40
CA GLU A 421 31.86 -13.89 6.07
C GLU A 421 31.85 -15.07 5.06
N ILE A 422 31.13 -14.94 3.95
CA ILE A 422 31.18 -15.93 2.87
C ILE A 422 32.52 -15.86 2.10
N GLY A 423 33.18 -14.71 2.06
CA GLY A 423 34.42 -14.48 1.33
C GLY A 423 34.19 -13.97 -0.11
N VAL A 424 33.08 -13.25 -0.36
CA VAL A 424 32.74 -12.65 -1.64
C VAL A 424 33.25 -11.21 -1.72
N GLN A 425 34.01 -10.89 -2.76
CA GLN A 425 34.47 -9.51 -3.02
C GLN A 425 33.29 -8.64 -3.46
N HIS A 426 33.16 -7.48 -2.83
CA HIS A 426 32.07 -6.56 -3.16
C HIS A 426 32.50 -5.09 -3.11
N THR A 427 31.71 -4.25 -3.72
CA THR A 427 31.77 -2.79 -3.66
C THR A 427 30.42 -2.23 -3.31
N VAL A 428 30.37 -1.10 -2.61
CA VAL A 428 29.11 -0.51 -2.11
C VAL A 428 28.88 0.84 -2.75
N VAL A 429 27.66 1.07 -3.15
CA VAL A 429 27.08 2.36 -3.58
C VAL A 429 26.25 2.89 -2.42
N HIS A 430 26.29 4.19 -2.17
CA HIS A 430 25.59 4.88 -1.07
C HIS A 430 25.85 4.25 0.32
N PRO A 431 27.12 4.05 0.73
CA PRO A 431 27.46 3.36 1.99
C PRO A 431 27.19 4.20 3.23
N GLU A 432 26.98 5.50 3.07
CA GLU A 432 26.77 6.44 4.17
C GLU A 432 25.27 6.63 4.47
N ARG A 433 24.96 6.86 5.73
CA ARG A 433 23.65 7.33 6.10
C ARG A 433 23.49 8.78 5.65
N ASP A 434 22.59 9.02 4.75
CA ASP A 434 22.14 10.36 4.42
C ASP A 434 20.60 10.41 4.37
N PRO A 435 19.97 11.06 5.39
CA PRO A 435 18.51 11.16 5.46
C PRO A 435 17.86 11.88 4.28
N LEU A 436 18.64 12.66 3.52
CA LEU A 436 18.16 13.40 2.36
C LEU A 436 18.28 12.61 1.05
N ILE A 437 18.88 11.39 1.11
CA ILE A 437 19.07 10.49 -0.03
C ILE A 437 19.55 11.22 -1.32
N PRO A 438 20.67 11.95 -1.27
CA PRO A 438 21.13 12.75 -2.39
C PRO A 438 21.33 11.88 -3.64
N GLY A 439 20.93 12.44 -4.80
CA GLY A 439 20.99 11.71 -6.08
C GLY A 439 19.75 10.85 -6.37
N LEU A 440 18.91 10.59 -5.38
CA LEU A 440 17.71 9.74 -5.51
C LEU A 440 16.44 10.55 -5.21
N ASP A 441 15.48 10.54 -6.12
CA ASP A 441 14.13 11.07 -5.83
C ASP A 441 13.35 10.12 -4.92
N TYR A 442 13.62 8.82 -5.05
CA TYR A 442 13.06 7.74 -4.24
C TYR A 442 14.15 6.70 -3.98
N ALA A 443 14.31 6.27 -2.74
CA ALA A 443 15.18 5.14 -2.40
C ALA A 443 14.45 3.82 -2.70
N ASN A 444 14.21 3.55 -3.98
CA ASN A 444 13.49 2.39 -4.47
C ASN A 444 14.38 1.60 -5.43
N PRO A 445 14.68 0.31 -5.19
CA PRO A 445 15.65 -0.46 -5.97
C PRO A 445 15.11 -0.92 -7.34
N GLU A 446 14.46 -0.01 -8.05
CA GLU A 446 13.95 -0.21 -9.42
C GLU A 446 14.29 0.98 -10.33
N GLU A 447 14.17 0.80 -11.65
CA GLU A 447 14.35 1.91 -12.60
C GLU A 447 13.26 2.98 -12.39
N PRO A 448 13.61 4.29 -12.47
CA PRO A 448 14.93 4.81 -12.85
C PRO A 448 15.95 5.00 -11.69
N TYR A 449 15.59 4.68 -10.46
CA TYR A 449 16.35 5.01 -9.24
C TYR A 449 17.59 4.13 -9.02
N ILE A 450 17.68 2.99 -9.70
CA ILE A 450 18.80 2.03 -9.60
C ILE A 450 19.97 2.33 -10.59
N ASN A 451 19.97 3.51 -11.23
CA ASN A 451 20.94 3.83 -12.28
C ASN A 451 22.39 3.89 -11.79
N GLU A 452 22.65 4.33 -10.55
CA GLU A 452 23.98 4.38 -10.00
C GLU A 452 24.54 2.96 -9.75
N LEU A 453 23.72 2.03 -9.28
CA LEU A 453 24.11 0.62 -9.19
C LEU A 453 24.40 0.03 -10.59
N LYS A 454 23.59 0.34 -11.60
CA LYS A 454 23.86 -0.09 -13.00
C LYS A 454 25.19 0.44 -13.51
N ALA A 455 25.51 1.71 -13.22
CA ALA A 455 26.79 2.32 -13.57
C ALA A 455 27.94 1.65 -12.83
N LYS A 456 27.80 1.38 -11.52
CA LYS A 456 28.82 0.73 -10.70
C LYS A 456 29.12 -0.71 -11.17
N VAL A 457 28.08 -1.48 -11.54
CA VAL A 457 28.26 -2.82 -12.15
C VAL A 457 29.11 -2.75 -13.41
N LYS A 458 28.85 -1.78 -14.31
CA LYS A 458 29.64 -1.59 -15.53
C LYS A 458 31.07 -1.14 -15.23
N GLU A 459 31.24 -0.16 -14.36
CA GLU A 459 32.54 0.42 -13.98
C GLU A 459 33.47 -0.63 -13.40
N THR A 460 32.97 -1.47 -12.50
CA THR A 460 33.79 -2.44 -11.75
C THR A 460 33.88 -3.81 -12.39
N GLY A 461 33.11 -4.05 -13.47
CA GLY A 461 32.97 -5.38 -14.05
C GLY A 461 32.29 -6.39 -13.11
N ALA A 462 31.49 -5.92 -12.16
CA ALA A 462 30.74 -6.79 -11.25
C ALA A 462 29.80 -7.71 -12.04
N VAL A 463 29.71 -8.97 -11.63
CA VAL A 463 28.84 -9.98 -12.27
C VAL A 463 27.40 -9.88 -11.79
N LEU A 464 27.15 -9.16 -10.71
CA LEU A 464 25.85 -8.97 -10.10
C LEU A 464 25.81 -7.64 -9.32
N GLY A 465 24.71 -6.91 -9.42
CA GLY A 465 24.36 -5.75 -8.62
C GLY A 465 23.11 -6.02 -7.79
N LEU A 466 23.12 -5.66 -6.52
CA LEU A 466 22.06 -5.91 -5.55
C LEU A 466 21.66 -4.62 -4.83
N GLY A 467 20.41 -4.21 -4.93
CA GLY A 467 19.88 -3.01 -4.30
C GLY A 467 18.86 -3.31 -3.20
N MET A 468 18.70 -2.37 -2.27
CA MET A 468 17.71 -2.41 -1.19
C MET A 468 17.11 -1.01 -1.00
N ASP A 469 15.83 -0.92 -0.56
CA ASP A 469 15.21 0.36 -0.24
C ASP A 469 15.57 0.84 1.19
N THR A 470 15.06 1.99 1.59
CA THR A 470 15.45 2.67 2.84
C THR A 470 15.31 1.78 4.09
N ASP A 471 14.25 0.99 4.20
CA ASP A 471 14.01 0.05 5.30
C ASP A 471 14.31 -1.40 4.95
N SER A 472 14.90 -1.62 3.75
CA SER A 472 15.49 -2.88 3.29
C SER A 472 14.50 -4.04 3.18
N ASP A 473 13.22 -3.72 3.01
CA ASP A 473 12.18 -4.74 2.80
C ASP A 473 12.04 -5.11 1.32
N ARG A 474 12.73 -4.38 0.39
CA ARG A 474 12.74 -4.62 -1.06
C ARG A 474 14.11 -5.00 -1.57
N PHE A 475 14.12 -5.68 -2.73
CA PHE A 475 15.34 -6.07 -3.44
C PHE A 475 15.36 -5.49 -4.86
N GLY A 476 16.57 -5.24 -5.37
CA GLY A 476 16.80 -4.86 -6.77
C GLY A 476 17.94 -5.68 -7.36
N VAL A 477 17.80 -6.11 -8.62
CA VAL A 477 18.76 -6.98 -9.29
C VAL A 477 19.25 -6.37 -10.58
N VAL A 478 20.56 -6.21 -10.67
CA VAL A 478 21.26 -5.77 -11.87
C VAL A 478 22.23 -6.87 -12.29
N ASP A 479 22.04 -7.40 -13.47
CA ASP A 479 22.94 -8.41 -14.05
C ASP A 479 24.22 -7.78 -14.56
N GLN A 480 25.20 -8.58 -14.91
CA GLN A 480 26.43 -8.13 -15.57
C GLN A 480 26.12 -7.23 -16.77
N GLY A 481 26.98 -6.24 -17.02
CA GLY A 481 26.73 -5.23 -18.04
C GLY A 481 25.71 -4.17 -17.66
N GLY A 482 25.20 -4.14 -16.42
CA GLY A 482 24.30 -3.14 -15.90
C GLY A 482 22.84 -3.30 -16.38
N ILE A 483 22.39 -4.52 -16.59
CA ILE A 483 21.04 -4.87 -17.04
C ILE A 483 20.13 -5.09 -15.84
N TYR A 484 19.11 -4.25 -15.67
CA TYR A 484 18.14 -4.37 -14.58
C TYR A 484 17.10 -5.48 -14.87
N PHE A 485 16.83 -6.32 -13.89
CA PHE A 485 15.78 -7.33 -13.90
C PHE A 485 14.67 -6.99 -12.92
N ARG A 486 13.46 -6.91 -13.45
CA ARG A 486 12.26 -6.60 -12.66
C ARG A 486 11.85 -7.76 -11.75
N PRO A 487 11.16 -7.51 -10.64
CA PRO A 487 10.65 -8.56 -9.75
C PRO A 487 9.81 -9.62 -10.49
N ASN A 488 8.98 -9.21 -11.44
CA ASN A 488 8.20 -10.12 -12.30
C ASN A 488 9.05 -11.01 -13.22
N GLN A 489 10.35 -10.76 -13.32
CA GLN A 489 11.31 -11.66 -13.98
C GLN A 489 12.07 -12.51 -12.95
N ILE A 490 12.43 -11.93 -11.81
CA ILE A 490 13.18 -12.63 -10.76
C ILE A 490 12.33 -13.67 -10.03
N LEU A 491 11.08 -13.33 -9.66
CA LEU A 491 10.19 -14.26 -8.95
C LEU A 491 9.95 -15.58 -9.73
N PRO A 492 9.64 -15.58 -11.03
CA PRO A 492 9.57 -16.82 -11.81
C PRO A 492 10.86 -17.64 -11.79
N ILE A 493 12.02 -17.00 -11.92
CA ILE A 493 13.32 -17.70 -11.84
C ILE A 493 13.48 -18.37 -10.47
N LEU A 494 13.13 -17.66 -9.38
CA LEU A 494 13.19 -18.22 -8.03
C LEU A 494 12.19 -19.36 -7.81
N VAL A 495 10.98 -19.30 -8.39
CA VAL A 495 10.02 -20.42 -8.35
C VAL A 495 10.60 -21.64 -9.06
N ARG A 496 11.21 -21.47 -10.24
CA ARG A 496 11.92 -22.53 -10.92
C ARG A 496 13.04 -23.11 -10.06
N TYR A 497 13.93 -22.24 -9.59
CA TYR A 497 15.08 -22.64 -8.76
C TYR A 497 14.65 -23.46 -7.55
N LEU A 498 13.73 -22.93 -6.76
CA LEU A 498 13.32 -23.55 -5.51
C LEU A 498 12.41 -24.78 -5.74
N GLY A 499 11.38 -24.64 -6.56
CA GLY A 499 10.33 -25.66 -6.69
C GLY A 499 10.66 -26.77 -7.69
N ILE A 500 11.18 -26.40 -8.88
CA ILE A 500 11.42 -27.36 -9.96
C ILE A 500 12.80 -27.99 -9.79
N ASP A 501 13.85 -27.18 -9.74
CA ASP A 501 15.24 -27.68 -9.76
C ASP A 501 15.73 -28.18 -8.39
N ARG A 502 15.31 -27.55 -7.28
CA ARG A 502 15.65 -27.95 -5.91
C ARG A 502 14.58 -28.84 -5.24
N GLY A 503 13.40 -28.95 -5.82
CA GLY A 503 12.34 -29.82 -5.35
C GLY A 503 11.69 -29.42 -4.02
N PHE A 504 11.89 -28.18 -3.55
CA PHE A 504 11.22 -27.70 -2.34
C PHE A 504 9.71 -27.58 -2.58
N LYS A 505 8.93 -27.91 -1.55
CA LYS A 505 7.47 -27.89 -1.60
C LYS A 505 6.90 -26.75 -0.75
N GLY A 506 5.75 -26.23 -1.13
CA GLY A 506 5.01 -25.19 -0.45
C GLY A 506 4.16 -24.38 -1.42
N ARG A 507 3.36 -23.47 -0.88
CA ARG A 507 2.49 -22.61 -1.67
C ARG A 507 3.30 -21.57 -2.44
N ILE A 508 2.93 -21.34 -3.69
CA ILE A 508 3.38 -20.21 -4.50
C ILE A 508 2.28 -19.15 -4.41
N ILE A 509 2.64 -17.98 -3.93
CA ILE A 509 1.68 -16.88 -3.76
C ILE A 509 2.08 -15.72 -4.65
N ALA A 510 1.20 -15.33 -5.55
CA ALA A 510 1.37 -14.21 -6.45
C ALA A 510 0.41 -13.09 -6.07
N THR A 511 0.85 -11.85 -6.17
CA THR A 511 -0.08 -10.73 -6.19
C THR A 511 -0.81 -10.67 -7.53
N GLN A 512 -1.96 -10.01 -7.55
CA GLN A 512 -2.76 -9.83 -8.77
C GLN A 512 -2.01 -9.12 -9.92
N THR A 513 -0.86 -8.54 -9.63
CA THR A 513 0.05 -7.88 -10.58
C THR A 513 1.28 -8.72 -10.91
N GLY A 514 1.35 -9.93 -10.37
CA GLY A 514 2.42 -10.90 -10.65
C GLY A 514 2.40 -11.42 -12.08
N SER A 515 3.58 -11.84 -12.58
CA SER A 515 3.71 -12.42 -13.94
C SER A 515 2.92 -13.72 -14.11
N PRO A 516 2.19 -13.92 -15.21
CA PRO A 516 1.60 -15.20 -15.57
C PRO A 516 2.60 -16.36 -15.69
N LEU A 517 3.88 -16.08 -15.90
CA LEU A 517 4.93 -17.09 -15.91
C LEU A 517 5.05 -17.82 -14.55
N LEU A 518 4.75 -17.13 -13.44
CA LEU A 518 4.67 -17.77 -12.11
C LEU A 518 3.67 -18.94 -12.11
N GLU A 519 2.50 -18.73 -12.73
CA GLU A 519 1.46 -19.74 -12.83
C GLU A 519 1.91 -20.97 -13.61
N VAL A 520 2.57 -20.76 -14.75
CA VAL A 520 3.09 -21.85 -15.60
C VAL A 520 4.13 -22.67 -14.85
N LEU A 521 5.11 -22.00 -14.23
CA LEU A 521 6.18 -22.68 -13.50
C LEU A 521 5.67 -23.37 -12.23
N ALA A 522 4.71 -22.76 -11.54
CA ALA A 522 4.07 -23.39 -10.38
C ALA A 522 3.37 -24.71 -10.78
N GLY A 523 2.72 -24.76 -11.97
CA GLY A 523 2.12 -25.96 -12.52
C GLY A 523 3.12 -27.06 -12.90
N MET A 524 4.39 -26.71 -13.11
CA MET A 524 5.46 -27.66 -13.41
C MET A 524 6.10 -28.31 -12.17
N ILE A 525 5.82 -27.81 -10.98
CA ILE A 525 6.35 -28.39 -9.73
C ILE A 525 5.62 -29.72 -9.46
N LYS A 526 6.35 -30.82 -9.59
CA LYS A 526 5.80 -32.19 -9.39
C LYS A 526 5.43 -32.39 -7.92
N ASP A 527 4.34 -33.17 -7.69
CA ASP A 527 3.89 -33.64 -6.39
C ASP A 527 3.73 -32.52 -5.33
N ASN A 528 3.42 -31.32 -5.76
CA ASN A 528 3.17 -30.18 -4.86
C ASN A 528 1.68 -30.11 -4.50
N GLU A 529 1.20 -31.12 -3.74
CA GLU A 529 -0.21 -31.16 -3.28
C GLU A 529 -0.63 -29.93 -2.47
N ASN A 530 0.33 -29.33 -1.77
CA ASN A 530 0.10 -28.09 -0.99
C ASN A 530 -0.22 -26.87 -1.86
N ASN A 531 0.01 -26.94 -3.16
CA ASN A 531 -0.23 -25.84 -4.10
C ASN A 531 -1.55 -25.98 -4.87
N LYS A 532 -2.27 -27.09 -4.69
CA LYS A 532 -3.64 -27.19 -5.21
C LYS A 532 -4.52 -26.21 -4.43
N PRO A 533 -5.21 -25.27 -5.10
CA PRO A 533 -6.16 -24.42 -4.42
C PRO A 533 -7.23 -25.32 -3.81
N GLU A 534 -7.23 -25.44 -2.50
CA GLU A 534 -8.34 -26.09 -1.81
C GLU A 534 -9.61 -25.29 -2.12
N PRO A 535 -10.72 -25.92 -2.47
CA PRO A 535 -11.94 -25.21 -2.84
C PRO A 535 -12.49 -24.28 -1.76
N ASN A 536 -11.96 -24.32 -0.55
CA ASN A 536 -12.50 -23.65 0.63
C ASN A 536 -11.49 -22.75 1.40
N VAL A 537 -10.30 -22.53 0.86
CA VAL A 537 -9.32 -21.63 1.49
C VAL A 537 -9.46 -20.26 0.87
N ILE A 538 -9.47 -19.22 1.70
CA ILE A 538 -9.72 -17.79 1.47
C ILE A 538 -9.88 -17.46 0.00
N PRO A 539 -10.99 -16.85 -0.38
CA PRO A 539 -11.25 -16.56 -1.77
C PRO A 539 -10.01 -15.91 -2.37
N ALA A 540 -9.45 -16.51 -3.40
CA ALA A 540 -8.66 -15.76 -4.35
C ALA A 540 -9.41 -14.45 -4.58
N TYR A 541 -8.72 -13.34 -4.82
CA TYR A 541 -9.34 -12.03 -5.06
C TYR A 541 -10.58 -12.12 -5.99
N ILE A 542 -10.58 -13.08 -6.91
CA ILE A 542 -11.67 -13.45 -7.82
C ILE A 542 -12.91 -14.03 -7.10
N ASP A 543 -12.77 -14.62 -5.93
CA ASP A 543 -13.90 -15.08 -5.11
C ASP A 543 -14.33 -14.01 -4.09
N HIS A 544 -13.74 -12.81 -4.17
CA HIS A 544 -14.16 -11.65 -3.38
C HIS A 544 -15.63 -11.32 -3.71
N PRO A 545 -16.51 -11.06 -2.72
CA PRO A 545 -17.93 -10.84 -2.93
C PRO A 545 -18.24 -9.64 -3.86
N PHE A 546 -17.30 -8.72 -4.03
CA PHE A 546 -17.41 -7.56 -4.91
C PHE A 546 -16.64 -7.72 -6.23
N TYR A 547 -16.12 -8.92 -6.53
CA TYR A 547 -15.51 -9.18 -7.81
C TYR A 547 -16.58 -9.38 -8.89
N HIS A 548 -16.57 -8.52 -9.87
CA HIS A 548 -17.46 -8.57 -11.02
C HIS A 548 -16.75 -9.23 -12.18
N ARG A 549 -17.30 -10.36 -12.66
CA ARG A 549 -16.87 -10.98 -13.89
C ARG A 549 -17.85 -10.61 -14.99
N THR A 550 -17.35 -9.98 -16.04
CA THR A 550 -18.15 -9.46 -17.14
C THR A 550 -18.05 -10.29 -18.41
N ILE A 551 -16.89 -10.92 -18.65
CA ILE A 551 -16.64 -11.83 -19.79
C ILE A 551 -15.85 -13.06 -19.30
N GLY A 552 -16.06 -14.22 -19.94
CA GLY A 552 -15.31 -15.44 -19.72
C GLY A 552 -15.84 -16.32 -18.57
N LYS A 553 -15.27 -17.52 -18.43
CA LYS A 553 -15.59 -18.49 -17.39
C LYS A 553 -14.55 -18.50 -16.30
N ARG A 554 -14.84 -19.18 -15.18
CA ARG A 554 -13.87 -19.37 -14.08
C ARG A 554 -12.61 -20.12 -14.54
N GLU A 555 -12.76 -21.02 -15.53
CA GLU A 555 -11.68 -21.80 -16.13
C GLU A 555 -10.77 -20.96 -17.03
N ASP A 556 -11.22 -19.81 -17.50
CA ASP A 556 -10.44 -18.88 -18.33
C ASP A 556 -9.47 -18.02 -17.49
N ARG A 557 -9.36 -18.26 -16.19
CA ARG A 557 -8.48 -17.57 -15.28
C ARG A 557 -7.01 -17.76 -15.64
N ILE A 558 -6.23 -16.74 -15.29
CA ILE A 558 -4.78 -16.76 -15.45
C ILE A 558 -4.13 -17.72 -14.44
N TYR A 559 -4.64 -17.75 -13.20
CA TYR A 559 -3.99 -18.43 -12.07
C TYR A 559 -4.78 -19.67 -11.61
N LYS A 560 -4.23 -20.86 -11.90
CA LYS A 560 -4.78 -22.17 -11.48
C LYS A 560 -3.89 -22.88 -10.44
N ASN A 561 -2.58 -22.62 -10.49
CA ASN A 561 -1.55 -23.28 -9.69
C ASN A 561 -0.89 -22.37 -8.66
N THR A 562 -1.29 -21.11 -8.60
CA THR A 562 -0.82 -20.13 -7.62
C THR A 562 -1.98 -19.58 -6.81
N PHE A 563 -1.68 -19.18 -5.56
CA PHE A 563 -2.61 -18.40 -4.77
C PHE A 563 -2.44 -16.93 -5.15
N MET A 564 -3.47 -16.34 -5.75
CA MET A 564 -3.47 -14.94 -6.12
C MET A 564 -4.14 -14.11 -5.01
N VAL A 565 -3.41 -13.10 -4.52
CA VAL A 565 -3.87 -12.20 -3.45
C VAL A 565 -3.80 -10.74 -3.90
N PRO A 566 -4.51 -9.80 -3.22
CA PRO A 566 -4.30 -8.38 -3.42
C PRO A 566 -2.84 -7.99 -3.20
N VAL A 567 -2.43 -6.85 -3.78
CA VAL A 567 -1.07 -6.33 -3.54
C VAL A 567 -0.91 -5.89 -2.10
N GLY A 568 0.12 -6.40 -1.46
CA GLY A 568 0.48 -6.15 -0.07
C GLY A 568 0.94 -7.43 0.62
N ILE A 569 2.15 -7.39 1.20
CA ILE A 569 2.74 -8.54 1.89
C ILE A 569 1.82 -9.11 2.98
N LYS A 570 1.01 -8.26 3.61
CA LYS A 570 0.02 -8.71 4.62
C LYS A 570 -0.94 -9.76 4.09
N TYR A 571 -1.34 -9.67 2.81
CA TYR A 571 -2.22 -10.64 2.17
C TYR A 571 -1.50 -11.94 1.81
N ILE A 572 -0.20 -11.84 1.49
CA ILE A 572 0.67 -13.00 1.28
C ILE A 572 0.84 -13.74 2.62
N GLU A 573 1.19 -13.03 3.67
CA GLU A 573 1.38 -13.61 5.01
C GLU A 573 0.07 -14.12 5.62
N GLU A 574 -1.07 -13.52 5.28
CA GLU A 574 -2.38 -14.03 5.66
C GLU A 574 -2.62 -15.47 5.16
N GLN A 575 -2.04 -15.86 4.01
CA GLN A 575 -2.12 -17.23 3.52
C GLN A 575 -1.39 -18.23 4.42
N ARG A 576 -0.38 -17.81 5.19
CA ARG A 576 0.21 -18.65 6.25
C ARG A 576 -0.74 -18.81 7.42
N ARG A 577 -1.27 -17.70 7.92
CA ARG A 577 -2.14 -17.63 9.09
C ARG A 577 -3.42 -18.42 8.90
N THR A 578 -3.98 -18.41 7.73
CA THR A 578 -5.25 -19.03 7.37
C THR A 578 -5.11 -20.43 6.80
N ASP A 579 -3.90 -20.97 6.76
CA ASP A 579 -3.70 -22.36 6.42
C ASP A 579 -4.55 -23.26 7.34
N ARG A 580 -5.33 -24.15 6.71
CA ARG A 580 -6.26 -25.03 7.41
C ARG A 580 -5.60 -25.83 8.52
N ARG A 581 -4.32 -26.22 8.34
CA ARG A 581 -3.55 -27.01 9.32
C ARG A 581 -3.30 -26.24 10.62
N TYR A 582 -3.34 -24.91 10.59
CA TYR A 582 -3.00 -24.05 11.72
C TYR A 582 -4.12 -23.13 12.16
N ARG A 583 -5.28 -23.20 11.46
CA ARG A 583 -6.44 -22.37 11.76
C ARG A 583 -6.94 -22.66 13.20
N GLY A 584 -7.05 -21.60 13.98
CA GLY A 584 -7.54 -21.69 15.38
C GLY A 584 -6.54 -22.25 16.38
N LEU A 585 -5.31 -22.58 15.95
CA LEU A 585 -4.26 -22.98 16.88
C LEU A 585 -3.64 -21.74 17.54
N SER A 586 -3.49 -21.77 18.85
CA SER A 586 -2.75 -20.83 19.67
C SER A 586 -2.10 -21.57 20.82
N PRO A 587 -0.77 -21.64 20.92
CA PRO A 587 0.22 -21.10 19.99
C PRO A 587 0.25 -21.83 18.63
N LEU A 588 0.74 -21.12 17.60
CA LEU A 588 1.03 -21.73 16.29
C LEU A 588 2.20 -22.72 16.44
N PRO A 589 2.15 -23.91 15.76
CA PRO A 589 3.29 -24.83 15.77
C PRO A 589 4.53 -24.23 15.09
N ASP A 590 5.72 -24.66 15.49
CA ASP A 590 7.00 -24.08 15.05
C ASP A 590 7.18 -24.05 13.53
N ASN A 591 6.58 -25.01 12.81
CA ASN A 591 6.69 -25.12 11.35
C ASN A 591 5.62 -24.37 10.55
N TRP A 592 4.77 -23.57 11.20
CA TRP A 592 3.69 -22.85 10.50
C TRP A 592 4.21 -21.90 9.40
N ARG A 593 5.43 -21.37 9.54
CA ARG A 593 6.07 -20.53 8.53
C ARG A 593 6.50 -21.28 7.27
N SER A 594 6.55 -22.60 7.31
CA SER A 594 7.02 -23.45 6.21
C SER A 594 5.95 -23.75 5.15
N THR A 595 4.74 -23.21 5.29
CA THR A 595 3.62 -23.45 4.36
C THR A 595 3.78 -22.74 3.02
N ILE A 596 4.39 -21.56 2.99
CA ILE A 596 4.71 -20.82 1.77
C ILE A 596 6.10 -21.22 1.30
N LEU A 597 6.25 -21.65 0.05
CA LEU A 597 7.56 -21.80 -0.57
C LEU A 597 8.14 -20.44 -0.92
N ILE A 598 7.37 -19.65 -1.66
CA ILE A 598 7.71 -18.27 -2.01
C ILE A 598 6.42 -17.49 -2.25
N GLY A 599 6.41 -16.25 -1.76
CA GLY A 599 5.40 -15.25 -2.07
C GLY A 599 6.08 -13.93 -2.39
N GLY A 600 5.63 -13.25 -3.44
CA GLY A 600 6.29 -12.01 -3.85
C GLY A 600 5.38 -11.03 -4.55
N GLU A 601 5.85 -9.78 -4.57
CA GLU A 601 5.17 -8.63 -5.15
C GLU A 601 5.96 -8.09 -6.34
N GLU A 602 5.28 -7.53 -7.31
CA GLU A 602 5.89 -6.79 -8.42
C GLU A 602 6.65 -5.54 -7.94
N SER A 603 6.41 -5.12 -6.71
CA SER A 603 7.05 -3.98 -6.04
C SER A 603 8.32 -4.35 -5.27
N SER A 604 9.00 -5.43 -5.68
CA SER A 604 10.31 -5.84 -5.15
C SER A 604 10.30 -6.43 -3.73
N GLY A 605 9.16 -6.86 -3.22
CA GLY A 605 9.06 -7.54 -1.93
C GLY A 605 8.91 -9.05 -2.08
N LEU A 606 9.59 -9.86 -1.29
CA LEU A 606 9.34 -11.30 -1.23
C LEU A 606 9.49 -11.86 0.19
N THR A 607 8.80 -12.98 0.41
CA THR A 607 8.90 -13.84 1.58
C THR A 607 9.09 -15.29 1.14
N THR A 608 9.73 -16.10 1.96
CA THR A 608 10.00 -17.51 1.63
C THR A 608 9.75 -18.45 2.80
N LYS A 609 9.86 -19.76 2.52
CA LYS A 609 9.68 -20.84 3.48
C LYS A 609 10.53 -20.64 4.73
N GLY A 610 9.87 -20.63 5.88
CA GLY A 610 10.50 -20.60 7.20
C GLY A 610 11.20 -19.30 7.57
N HIS A 611 11.21 -18.29 6.70
CA HIS A 611 11.86 -17.01 6.94
C HIS A 611 10.97 -16.06 7.77
N VAL A 612 11.41 -14.81 8.00
CA VAL A 612 10.60 -13.80 8.69
C VAL A 612 9.26 -13.59 7.98
N THR A 613 8.25 -13.16 8.73
CA THR A 613 6.87 -13.01 8.26
C THR A 613 6.58 -11.62 7.70
N ASP A 614 7.58 -11.03 7.12
CA ASP A 614 7.52 -9.78 6.35
C ASP A 614 8.48 -9.91 5.16
N LYS A 615 8.56 -8.89 4.33
CA LYS A 615 9.51 -8.81 3.23
C LYS A 615 10.93 -8.67 3.75
N ASP A 616 11.88 -9.27 3.03
CA ASP A 616 13.28 -9.19 3.37
C ASP A 616 14.16 -9.05 2.11
N GLY A 617 14.61 -7.82 1.84
CA GLY A 617 15.46 -7.49 0.70
C GLY A 617 16.88 -8.03 0.85
N ILE A 618 17.40 -8.13 2.09
CA ILE A 618 18.73 -8.67 2.37
C ILE A 618 18.75 -10.17 2.06
N TRP A 619 17.77 -10.89 2.59
CA TRP A 619 17.60 -12.32 2.31
C TRP A 619 17.34 -12.61 0.83
N ALA A 620 16.46 -11.81 0.19
CA ALA A 620 16.16 -11.95 -1.23
C ALA A 620 17.41 -11.85 -2.08
N ASN A 621 18.25 -10.86 -1.81
CA ASN A 621 19.52 -10.67 -2.52
C ASN A 621 20.49 -11.83 -2.27
N LEU A 622 20.59 -12.35 -1.05
CA LEU A 622 21.41 -13.54 -0.78
C LEU A 622 20.88 -14.80 -1.48
N LEU A 623 19.55 -14.98 -1.51
CA LEU A 623 18.92 -16.11 -2.21
C LEU A 623 19.16 -16.04 -3.73
N ILE A 624 19.19 -14.84 -4.32
CA ILE A 624 19.52 -14.62 -5.72
C ILE A 624 20.99 -14.99 -5.99
N MET A 625 21.89 -14.67 -5.09
CA MET A 625 23.29 -15.11 -5.21
C MET A 625 23.44 -16.63 -5.13
N ASP A 626 22.73 -17.28 -4.20
CA ASP A 626 22.73 -18.75 -4.10
C ASP A 626 22.16 -19.41 -5.37
N MET A 627 21.11 -18.85 -5.92
CA MET A 627 20.53 -19.27 -7.19
C MET A 627 21.53 -19.12 -8.35
N LEU A 628 22.18 -17.97 -8.49
CA LEU A 628 23.17 -17.72 -9.54
C LEU A 628 24.36 -18.69 -9.40
N ALA A 629 24.84 -18.91 -8.18
CA ALA A 629 25.90 -19.86 -7.91
C ALA A 629 25.46 -21.29 -8.24
N TYR A 630 24.23 -21.69 -7.92
CA TYR A 630 23.70 -23.01 -8.25
C TYR A 630 23.69 -23.28 -9.76
N TYR A 631 23.23 -22.34 -10.56
CA TYR A 631 23.19 -22.50 -12.01
C TYR A 631 24.59 -22.38 -12.63
N GLY A 632 25.43 -21.51 -12.12
CA GLY A 632 26.78 -21.29 -12.64
C GLY A 632 27.79 -22.41 -12.30
N THR A 633 27.51 -23.24 -11.30
CA THR A 633 28.38 -24.38 -10.92
C THR A 633 27.86 -25.72 -11.42
N ARG A 634 26.82 -25.76 -12.23
CA ARG A 634 26.33 -27.00 -12.85
C ARG A 634 27.40 -27.62 -13.75
N ALA A 635 27.55 -28.95 -13.67
CA ALA A 635 28.50 -29.67 -14.51
C ALA A 635 28.11 -29.65 -15.99
N GLU A 636 26.81 -29.74 -16.27
CA GLU A 636 26.24 -29.66 -17.60
C GLU A 636 25.52 -28.29 -17.76
N LYS A 637 25.83 -27.56 -18.81
CA LYS A 637 25.21 -26.30 -19.19
C LYS A 637 25.19 -25.27 -18.05
N PRO A 638 26.37 -24.80 -17.57
CA PRO A 638 26.42 -23.72 -16.57
C PRO A 638 25.79 -22.44 -17.13
N LEU A 639 25.02 -21.73 -16.27
CA LEU A 639 24.43 -20.44 -16.58
C LEU A 639 25.02 -19.39 -15.64
N ASN A 640 25.76 -18.44 -16.19
CA ASN A 640 26.63 -17.54 -15.44
C ASN A 640 26.07 -16.12 -15.26
N SER A 641 24.84 -15.88 -15.71
CA SER A 641 24.17 -14.59 -15.57
C SER A 641 22.67 -14.77 -15.35
N ILE A 642 22.05 -13.74 -14.77
CA ILE A 642 20.58 -13.71 -14.61
C ILE A 642 19.89 -13.77 -15.98
N ALA A 643 20.46 -13.12 -17.01
CA ALA A 643 19.94 -13.15 -18.37
C ALA A 643 19.93 -14.57 -18.95
N GLU A 644 21.00 -15.36 -18.75
CA GLU A 644 21.05 -16.75 -19.20
C GLU A 644 20.03 -17.62 -18.48
N ILE A 645 19.89 -17.46 -17.17
CA ILE A 645 18.91 -18.21 -16.36
C ILE A 645 17.48 -17.85 -16.79
N TRP A 646 17.21 -16.56 -17.00
CA TRP A 646 15.92 -16.08 -17.51
C TRP A 646 15.58 -16.71 -18.86
N LYS A 647 16.52 -16.64 -19.81
CA LYS A 647 16.39 -17.22 -21.13
C LYS A 647 16.07 -18.73 -21.07
N ASP A 648 16.81 -19.46 -20.25
CA ASP A 648 16.62 -20.89 -20.07
C ASP A 648 15.27 -21.22 -19.38
N THR A 649 14.85 -20.37 -18.43
CA THR A 649 13.56 -20.52 -17.72
C THR A 649 12.37 -20.33 -18.66
N VAL A 650 12.41 -19.29 -19.47
CA VAL A 650 11.32 -19.02 -20.43
C VAL A 650 11.29 -20.12 -21.52
N SER A 651 12.45 -20.55 -21.99
CA SER A 651 12.54 -21.66 -22.94
C SER A 651 11.93 -22.94 -22.36
N MET A 652 12.27 -23.29 -21.13
CA MET A 652 11.73 -24.46 -20.44
C MET A 652 10.20 -24.40 -20.26
N SER A 653 9.65 -23.21 -20.07
CA SER A 653 8.21 -23.02 -19.86
C SER A 653 7.35 -23.27 -21.09
N GLY A 654 7.95 -23.47 -22.27
CA GLY A 654 7.24 -23.60 -23.54
C GLY A 654 6.62 -22.29 -24.06
N LEU A 655 6.86 -21.19 -23.37
CA LEU A 655 6.38 -19.86 -23.76
C LEU A 655 7.34 -19.14 -24.71
N TRP A 656 8.45 -19.81 -25.06
CA TRP A 656 9.53 -19.27 -25.90
C TRP A 656 9.07 -18.77 -27.27
N GLU A 657 8.29 -19.60 -27.99
CA GLU A 657 7.82 -19.24 -29.33
C GLU A 657 6.85 -18.07 -29.35
N SER A 658 6.38 -17.68 -28.19
CA SER A 658 5.35 -16.68 -27.98
C SER A 658 5.86 -15.33 -27.49
N PHE A 659 7.09 -15.26 -26.99
CA PHE A 659 7.65 -14.00 -26.44
C PHE A 659 8.45 -13.19 -27.46
N GLY A 660 7.96 -13.07 -28.71
CA GLY A 660 8.66 -12.37 -29.77
C GLY A 660 9.79 -13.21 -30.38
N GLY A 661 10.23 -12.89 -31.54
CA GLY A 661 11.29 -13.63 -32.23
C GLY A 661 12.60 -13.68 -31.42
N LYS A 662 13.49 -14.56 -31.81
CA LYS A 662 14.82 -14.81 -31.22
C LYS A 662 15.60 -13.55 -30.88
N GLU A 663 15.49 -12.48 -31.71
CA GLU A 663 16.19 -11.20 -31.50
C GLU A 663 15.67 -10.37 -30.31
N ASP A 664 14.35 -10.36 -30.05
CA ASP A 664 13.81 -9.68 -28.89
C ASP A 664 14.16 -10.41 -27.61
N PHE A 665 14.36 -11.70 -27.69
CA PHE A 665 14.71 -12.56 -26.58
C PHE A 665 16.22 -12.52 -26.24
N GLU A 666 17.07 -12.28 -27.18
CA GLU A 666 18.53 -12.13 -26.96
C GLU A 666 18.87 -10.77 -26.33
N ASN A 667 17.96 -9.80 -26.35
CA ASN A 667 18.14 -8.50 -25.70
C ASN A 667 17.32 -8.44 -24.38
N PRO A 668 17.96 -8.62 -23.20
CA PRO A 668 17.25 -8.61 -21.91
C PRO A 668 16.45 -7.31 -21.64
N GLN A 669 16.83 -6.19 -22.23
CA GLN A 669 16.09 -4.93 -22.11
C GLN A 669 14.79 -4.93 -22.92
N LYS A 670 14.72 -5.74 -23.98
CA LYS A 670 13.51 -5.94 -24.80
C LYS A 670 12.63 -7.09 -24.29
N HIS A 671 13.14 -7.91 -23.36
CA HIS A 671 12.43 -9.09 -22.83
C HIS A 671 11.25 -8.79 -21.94
N SER A 672 11.07 -7.57 -21.51
CA SER A 672 9.84 -7.22 -20.81
C SER A 672 8.77 -6.90 -21.86
N ASN A 673 8.16 -7.91 -22.44
CA ASN A 673 6.83 -7.76 -23.03
C ASN A 673 5.80 -7.38 -21.97
N ALA A 674 6.27 -7.07 -20.78
CA ALA A 674 5.53 -6.51 -19.67
C ALA A 674 5.87 -5.02 -19.55
N GLY A 675 4.87 -4.17 -19.68
CA GLY A 675 4.97 -2.74 -19.41
C GLY A 675 4.21 -2.38 -18.13
N ARG A 676 4.77 -1.45 -17.35
CA ARG A 676 4.04 -0.78 -16.25
C ARG A 676 4.07 0.70 -16.52
N VAL A 677 2.91 1.35 -16.37
CA VAL A 677 2.80 2.80 -16.40
C VAL A 677 2.09 3.24 -15.13
N ASP A 678 2.68 4.14 -14.39
CA ASP A 678 2.08 4.80 -13.26
C ASP A 678 1.44 6.10 -13.75
N LEU A 679 0.11 6.17 -13.68
CA LEU A 679 -0.66 7.30 -14.16
C LEU A 679 -1.04 8.20 -12.97
N ASP A 680 -0.35 9.34 -12.85
CA ASP A 680 -0.85 10.42 -12.02
C ASP A 680 -2.07 11.02 -12.69
N THR A 681 -3.18 11.02 -12.00
CA THR A 681 -4.43 11.57 -12.49
C THR A 681 -5.20 12.21 -11.33
N ILE A 682 -6.09 13.12 -11.67
CA ILE A 682 -7.07 13.61 -10.70
C ILE A 682 -7.90 12.45 -10.15
N LEU A 683 -8.41 12.64 -8.95
CA LEU A 683 -9.11 11.57 -8.22
C LEU A 683 -10.31 11.03 -9.01
N GLU A 684 -11.05 11.89 -9.70
CA GLU A 684 -12.21 11.52 -10.52
C GLU A 684 -11.84 10.56 -11.66
N VAL A 685 -10.73 10.81 -12.34
CA VAL A 685 -10.24 9.93 -13.42
C VAL A 685 -9.71 8.63 -12.82
N LYS A 686 -8.92 8.73 -11.74
CA LYS A 686 -8.37 7.57 -11.04
C LYS A 686 -9.47 6.57 -10.66
N GLU A 687 -10.57 7.07 -10.13
CA GLU A 687 -11.66 6.24 -9.63
C GLU A 687 -12.54 5.68 -10.74
N ASN A 688 -12.71 6.41 -11.81
CA ASN A 688 -13.65 6.04 -12.86
C ASN A 688 -13.05 5.13 -13.92
N ILE A 689 -11.73 5.18 -14.17
CA ILE A 689 -11.11 4.39 -15.25
C ILE A 689 -11.37 2.89 -15.12
N ILE A 690 -11.28 2.34 -13.92
CA ILE A 690 -11.55 0.92 -13.66
C ILE A 690 -13.02 0.60 -13.92
N ASN A 691 -13.93 1.44 -13.42
CA ASN A 691 -15.35 1.25 -13.59
C ASN A 691 -15.77 1.33 -15.06
N ILE A 692 -15.20 2.28 -15.82
CA ILE A 692 -15.47 2.44 -17.26
C ILE A 692 -15.07 1.17 -18.00
N TYR A 693 -13.90 0.60 -17.71
CA TYR A 693 -13.50 -0.66 -18.33
C TYR A 693 -14.40 -1.83 -17.94
N LEU A 694 -14.80 -1.94 -16.66
CA LEU A 694 -15.73 -2.98 -16.24
C LEU A 694 -17.11 -2.82 -16.88
N ASP A 695 -17.62 -1.59 -16.98
CA ASP A 695 -18.92 -1.31 -17.62
C ASP A 695 -18.86 -1.49 -19.15
N LYS A 696 -17.73 -1.16 -19.77
CA LYS A 696 -17.49 -1.35 -21.21
C LYS A 696 -17.67 -2.80 -21.65
N PHE A 697 -17.30 -3.74 -20.81
CA PHE A 697 -17.38 -5.19 -21.09
C PHE A 697 -18.59 -5.88 -20.42
N LYS A 698 -19.42 -5.14 -19.67
CA LYS A 698 -20.50 -5.70 -18.83
C LYS A 698 -21.51 -6.55 -19.59
N ASP A 699 -21.91 -6.11 -20.79
CA ASP A 699 -23.00 -6.72 -21.55
C ASP A 699 -22.49 -7.61 -22.69
N GLY A 700 -21.18 -7.86 -22.79
CA GLY A 700 -20.58 -8.59 -23.91
C GLY A 700 -20.74 -7.91 -25.29
N LYS A 701 -21.31 -6.69 -25.33
CA LYS A 701 -21.52 -5.92 -26.56
C LYS A 701 -20.20 -5.42 -27.15
N GLN A 702 -19.26 -5.10 -26.28
CA GLN A 702 -17.89 -4.80 -26.66
C GLN A 702 -16.98 -5.88 -26.10
N ASN A 703 -16.23 -6.52 -26.97
CA ASN A 703 -15.31 -7.59 -26.62
C ASN A 703 -13.94 -7.43 -27.28
N LYS A 704 -13.55 -6.19 -27.63
CA LYS A 704 -12.25 -5.92 -28.27
C LYS A 704 -11.57 -4.68 -27.72
N ILE A 705 -10.24 -4.72 -27.71
CA ILE A 705 -9.34 -3.57 -27.55
C ILE A 705 -8.45 -3.53 -28.80
N GLY A 706 -8.69 -2.59 -29.70
CA GLY A 706 -8.12 -2.64 -31.03
C GLY A 706 -8.51 -3.94 -31.75
N ASP A 707 -7.52 -4.68 -32.23
CA ASP A 707 -7.74 -5.99 -32.90
C ASP A 707 -7.75 -7.18 -31.91
N LEU A 708 -7.51 -6.94 -30.61
CA LEU A 708 -7.46 -7.98 -29.60
C LEU A 708 -8.87 -8.29 -29.09
N GLU A 709 -9.24 -9.57 -29.12
CA GLU A 709 -10.47 -10.08 -28.54
C GLU A 709 -10.31 -10.22 -27.00
N VAL A 710 -11.24 -9.66 -26.22
CA VAL A 710 -11.31 -9.84 -24.78
C VAL A 710 -11.98 -11.19 -24.48
N ILE A 711 -11.22 -12.16 -24.02
CA ILE A 711 -11.72 -13.51 -23.67
C ILE A 711 -12.01 -13.66 -22.18
N PHE A 712 -11.46 -12.80 -21.36
CA PHE A 712 -11.77 -12.68 -19.92
C PHE A 712 -11.74 -11.22 -19.51
N ALA A 713 -12.74 -10.77 -18.77
CA ALA A 713 -12.80 -9.48 -18.12
C ALA A 713 -13.42 -9.62 -16.74
N GLY A 714 -12.75 -9.03 -15.73
CA GLY A 714 -13.23 -9.04 -14.37
C GLY A 714 -12.49 -8.03 -13.51
N GLY A 715 -13.00 -7.81 -12.31
CA GLY A 715 -12.35 -6.92 -11.37
C GLY A 715 -13.25 -6.50 -10.23
N VAL A 716 -12.71 -5.64 -9.39
CA VAL A 716 -13.41 -4.98 -8.29
C VAL A 716 -13.49 -3.50 -8.60
N ARG A 717 -14.71 -2.95 -8.60
CA ARG A 717 -14.91 -1.52 -8.89
C ARG A 717 -14.04 -0.65 -8.01
N TYR A 718 -13.46 0.37 -8.60
CA TYR A 718 -12.53 1.33 -8.00
C TYR A 718 -11.17 0.77 -7.53
N ASP A 719 -10.92 -0.53 -7.63
CA ASP A 719 -9.69 -1.14 -7.12
C ASP A 719 -8.86 -1.82 -8.20
N LEU A 720 -9.46 -2.78 -8.92
CA LEU A 720 -8.76 -3.56 -9.94
C LEU A 720 -9.66 -3.85 -11.13
N MET A 721 -9.10 -3.76 -12.31
CA MET A 721 -9.63 -4.38 -13.54
C MET A 721 -8.55 -5.27 -14.14
N GLU A 722 -8.95 -6.45 -14.61
CA GLU A 722 -8.08 -7.37 -15.33
C GLU A 722 -8.75 -7.91 -16.59
N LEU A 723 -7.97 -7.97 -17.67
CA LEU A 723 -8.39 -8.52 -18.94
C LEU A 723 -7.39 -9.58 -19.38
N ARG A 724 -7.90 -10.65 -19.97
CA ARG A 724 -7.14 -11.56 -20.82
C ARG A 724 -7.63 -11.40 -22.24
N LEU A 725 -6.71 -11.29 -23.18
CA LEU A 725 -7.02 -10.98 -24.55
C LEU A 725 -6.39 -12.03 -25.49
N ARG A 726 -6.99 -12.19 -26.66
CA ARG A 726 -6.55 -13.08 -27.74
C ARG A 726 -6.30 -12.26 -28.99
N ASP A 727 -5.18 -12.50 -29.66
CA ASP A 727 -4.88 -11.90 -30.95
C ASP A 727 -5.57 -12.64 -32.11
N THR A 728 -5.46 -12.08 -33.31
CA THR A 728 -6.03 -12.65 -34.54
C THR A 728 -5.39 -13.98 -34.96
N LYS A 729 -4.25 -14.35 -34.38
CA LYS A 729 -3.57 -15.62 -34.61
C LYS A 729 -3.96 -16.70 -33.61
N GLY A 730 -4.81 -16.35 -32.64
CA GLY A 730 -5.28 -17.24 -31.58
C GLY A 730 -4.37 -17.25 -30.34
N ASP A 731 -3.34 -16.40 -30.27
CA ASP A 731 -2.54 -16.25 -29.06
C ASP A 731 -3.36 -15.52 -27.99
N ASP A 732 -3.51 -16.14 -26.81
CA ASP A 732 -4.33 -15.66 -25.70
C ASP A 732 -3.49 -15.27 -24.45
N ARG A 733 -2.19 -15.04 -24.66
CA ARG A 733 -1.23 -14.66 -23.62
C ARG A 733 -1.01 -13.14 -23.52
N HIS A 734 -2.06 -12.39 -23.70
CA HIS A 734 -2.06 -10.94 -23.55
C HIS A 734 -2.90 -10.55 -22.35
N PHE A 735 -2.30 -9.83 -21.41
CA PHE A 735 -2.92 -9.44 -20.14
C PHE A 735 -2.83 -7.95 -19.93
N LEU A 736 -3.94 -7.34 -19.56
CA LEU A 736 -4.01 -5.93 -19.17
C LEU A 736 -4.66 -5.82 -17.80
N ARG A 737 -4.03 -5.08 -16.90
CA ARG A 737 -4.55 -4.81 -15.57
C ARG A 737 -4.44 -3.34 -15.25
N ILE A 738 -5.46 -2.80 -14.61
CA ILE A 738 -5.47 -1.45 -14.06
C ILE A 738 -5.77 -1.59 -12.57
N ARG A 739 -4.89 -1.03 -11.74
CA ARG A 739 -5.05 -1.03 -10.30
C ARG A 739 -4.93 0.37 -9.75
N ALA A 740 -5.88 0.77 -8.89
CA ALA A 740 -5.77 2.01 -8.15
C ALA A 740 -4.81 1.85 -6.96
N SER A 741 -3.91 2.82 -6.75
CA SER A 741 -3.09 2.85 -5.56
C SER A 741 -3.94 3.18 -4.32
N GLY A 742 -3.78 2.42 -3.25
CA GLY A 742 -4.48 2.68 -1.98
C GLY A 742 -3.91 3.86 -1.19
N THR A 743 -2.69 4.31 -1.51
CA THR A 743 -1.94 5.30 -0.74
C THR A 743 -1.57 6.56 -1.53
N GLU A 744 -1.57 6.48 -2.86
CA GLU A 744 -1.13 7.55 -3.76
C GLU A 744 -2.24 7.88 -4.78
N PRO A 745 -2.29 9.10 -5.32
CA PRO A 745 -3.28 9.49 -6.34
C PRO A 745 -2.92 8.96 -7.72
N ILE A 746 -2.52 7.69 -7.85
CA ILE A 746 -2.11 7.07 -9.10
C ILE A 746 -2.89 5.80 -9.41
N ASN A 747 -3.08 5.54 -10.69
CA ASN A 747 -3.41 4.21 -11.21
C ASN A 747 -2.15 3.56 -11.78
N ARG A 748 -1.97 2.30 -11.47
CA ARG A 748 -0.91 1.47 -12.05
C ARG A 748 -1.51 0.61 -13.14
N VAL A 749 -1.01 0.76 -14.34
CA VAL A 749 -1.42 -0.02 -15.52
C VAL A 749 -0.33 -1.00 -15.85
N TYR A 750 -0.69 -2.26 -15.93
CA TYR A 750 0.22 -3.36 -16.24
C TYR A 750 -0.26 -4.02 -17.53
N ALA A 751 0.63 -4.14 -18.50
CA ALA A 751 0.40 -4.90 -19.71
C ALA A 751 1.49 -5.96 -19.86
N GLU A 752 1.11 -7.20 -20.06
CA GLU A 752 2.02 -8.32 -20.35
C GLU A 752 1.50 -9.05 -21.58
N SER A 753 2.39 -9.37 -22.51
CA SER A 753 2.04 -9.92 -23.81
C SER A 753 3.13 -10.84 -24.31
N SER A 754 2.80 -11.73 -25.23
CA SER A 754 3.75 -12.51 -25.98
C SER A 754 4.66 -11.65 -26.89
N ASP A 755 4.29 -10.40 -27.17
CA ASP A 755 5.12 -9.46 -27.91
C ASP A 755 5.02 -8.02 -27.38
N SER A 756 6.11 -7.25 -27.53
CA SER A 756 6.24 -5.89 -27.02
C SER A 756 5.31 -4.87 -27.72
N LYS A 757 4.97 -5.10 -28.98
CA LYS A 757 4.08 -4.20 -29.74
C LYS A 757 2.66 -4.30 -29.20
N THR A 758 2.19 -5.52 -28.93
CA THR A 758 0.87 -5.75 -28.35
C THR A 758 0.80 -5.21 -26.91
N ALA A 759 1.85 -5.39 -26.08
CA ALA A 759 1.93 -4.78 -24.78
C ALA A 759 1.85 -3.24 -24.86
N ALA A 760 2.59 -2.64 -25.75
CA ALA A 760 2.57 -1.18 -25.99
C ALA A 760 1.19 -0.71 -26.49
N LEU A 761 0.52 -1.47 -27.36
CA LEU A 761 -0.82 -1.16 -27.84
C LEU A 761 -1.84 -1.14 -26.70
N MET A 762 -1.80 -2.15 -25.82
CA MET A 762 -2.67 -2.22 -24.66
C MET A 762 -2.47 -1.03 -23.71
N LEU A 763 -1.22 -0.69 -23.40
CA LEU A 763 -0.91 0.50 -22.58
C LEU A 763 -1.41 1.77 -23.22
N LYS A 764 -1.15 1.96 -24.53
CA LYS A 764 -1.59 3.14 -25.27
C LYS A 764 -3.12 3.26 -25.29
N SER A 765 -3.84 2.15 -25.36
CA SER A 765 -5.31 2.16 -25.28
C SER A 765 -5.80 2.75 -23.96
N VAL A 766 -5.19 2.36 -22.83
CA VAL A 766 -5.54 2.92 -21.52
C VAL A 766 -5.17 4.39 -21.42
N LEU A 767 -3.98 4.78 -21.90
CA LEU A 767 -3.56 6.19 -21.90
C LEU A 767 -4.52 7.08 -22.69
N ASN A 768 -4.99 6.62 -23.85
CA ASN A 768 -5.97 7.35 -24.65
C ASN A 768 -7.31 7.52 -23.91
N GLU A 769 -7.78 6.48 -23.23
CA GLU A 769 -9.03 6.53 -22.44
C GLU A 769 -8.91 7.52 -21.26
N VAL A 770 -7.76 7.49 -20.55
CA VAL A 770 -7.48 8.44 -19.46
C VAL A 770 -7.44 9.86 -19.98
N GLU A 771 -6.82 10.08 -21.15
CA GLU A 771 -6.77 11.40 -21.78
C GLU A 771 -8.17 11.89 -22.18
N ASP A 772 -9.04 11.01 -22.69
CA ASP A 772 -10.43 11.33 -22.99
C ASP A 772 -11.23 11.73 -21.74
N LEU A 773 -11.04 11.02 -20.64
CA LEU A 773 -11.67 11.36 -19.36
C LEU A 773 -11.22 12.70 -18.83
N ILE A 774 -9.91 13.01 -18.93
CA ILE A 774 -9.38 14.32 -18.53
C ILE A 774 -9.98 15.44 -19.39
N VAL A 775 -10.08 15.24 -20.70
CA VAL A 775 -10.71 16.20 -21.62
C VAL A 775 -12.20 16.40 -21.28
N GLN A 776 -12.93 15.32 -20.98
CA GLN A 776 -14.34 15.42 -20.56
C GLN A 776 -14.47 16.18 -19.24
N HIS A 777 -13.61 15.90 -18.27
CA HIS A 777 -13.61 16.60 -16.99
C HIS A 777 -13.36 18.11 -17.18
N ILE A 778 -12.37 18.50 -17.99
CA ILE A 778 -12.08 19.89 -18.34
C ILE A 778 -13.29 20.54 -19.02
N LYS A 779 -13.95 19.88 -19.95
CA LYS A 779 -15.12 20.42 -20.65
C LYS A 779 -16.33 20.60 -19.72
N ASN A 780 -16.53 19.70 -18.78
CA ASN A 780 -17.71 19.70 -17.91
C ASN A 780 -17.61 20.70 -16.74
N THR A 781 -16.40 21.10 -16.34
CA THR A 781 -16.22 22.07 -15.25
C THR A 781 -16.30 23.51 -15.73
N SER A 782 -16.89 24.40 -14.93
CA SER A 782 -16.88 25.86 -15.14
C SER A 782 -15.83 26.58 -14.28
N SER A 783 -15.12 25.82 -13.45
CA SER A 783 -14.13 26.37 -12.52
C SER A 783 -12.72 26.44 -13.13
N GLU A 784 -12.18 27.64 -13.24
CA GLU A 784 -10.80 27.87 -13.69
C GLU A 784 -9.78 27.13 -12.79
N TRP A 785 -10.04 27.08 -11.50
CA TRP A 785 -9.20 26.41 -10.53
C TRP A 785 -9.21 24.89 -10.66
N VAL A 786 -10.37 24.30 -10.91
CA VAL A 786 -10.49 22.84 -11.12
C VAL A 786 -9.70 22.41 -12.35
N VAL A 787 -9.75 23.21 -13.42
CA VAL A 787 -8.93 22.95 -14.60
C VAL A 787 -7.44 23.09 -14.27
N ALA A 788 -7.03 24.14 -13.54
CA ALA A 788 -5.64 24.30 -13.12
C ALA A 788 -5.15 23.14 -12.24
N GLU A 789 -5.95 22.71 -11.27
CA GLU A 789 -5.67 21.53 -10.43
C GLU A 789 -5.54 20.25 -11.25
N THR A 790 -6.42 20.06 -12.24
CA THR A 790 -6.35 18.92 -13.17
C THR A 790 -5.00 18.87 -13.88
N LEU A 791 -4.51 20.01 -14.36
CA LEU A 791 -3.24 20.07 -15.08
C LEU A 791 -2.01 19.81 -14.22
N VAL A 792 -2.08 20.11 -12.93
CA VAL A 792 -0.99 19.84 -11.98
C VAL A 792 -0.62 18.35 -11.96
N PHE A 793 -1.60 17.46 -12.13
CA PHE A 793 -1.42 16.01 -12.12
C PHE A 793 -1.36 15.39 -13.52
N THR A 794 -1.51 16.18 -14.58
CA THR A 794 -1.64 15.68 -15.95
C THR A 794 -0.41 16.02 -16.78
N GLU A 795 0.06 15.06 -17.59
CA GLU A 795 1.10 15.32 -18.59
C GLU A 795 0.58 16.23 -19.72
N VAL A 796 1.46 17.06 -20.26
CA VAL A 796 1.12 17.93 -21.41
C VAL A 796 0.94 17.06 -22.65
N SER A 797 -0.27 17.03 -23.19
CA SER A 797 -0.58 16.39 -24.46
C SER A 797 -1.27 17.35 -25.42
N PRO A 798 -1.17 17.15 -26.73
CA PRO A 798 -1.82 18.02 -27.72
C PRO A 798 -3.34 18.07 -27.53
N LYS A 799 -3.96 16.95 -27.17
CA LYS A 799 -5.40 16.80 -27.00
C LYS A 799 -5.93 17.55 -25.77
N VAL A 800 -5.25 17.36 -24.62
CA VAL A 800 -5.59 18.06 -23.38
C VAL A 800 -5.31 19.55 -23.53
N LEU A 801 -4.17 19.94 -24.14
CA LEU A 801 -3.84 21.34 -24.38
C LEU A 801 -4.88 22.05 -25.26
N SER A 802 -5.38 21.35 -26.30
CA SER A 802 -6.46 21.89 -27.15
C SER A 802 -7.74 22.14 -26.34
N ALA A 803 -8.15 21.17 -25.51
CA ALA A 803 -9.32 21.30 -24.67
C ALA A 803 -9.20 22.44 -23.64
N VAL A 804 -8.02 22.61 -23.05
CA VAL A 804 -7.74 23.73 -22.13
C VAL A 804 -7.81 25.08 -22.83
N LYS A 805 -7.18 25.23 -24.01
CA LYS A 805 -7.22 26.47 -24.80
C LYS A 805 -8.64 26.82 -25.22
N GLU A 806 -9.44 25.84 -25.65
CA GLU A 806 -10.85 25.99 -25.97
C GLU A 806 -11.62 26.48 -24.74
N LYS A 807 -11.43 25.85 -23.58
CA LYS A 807 -12.08 26.22 -22.33
C LYS A 807 -11.73 27.62 -21.83
N ILE A 808 -10.46 28.01 -21.93
CA ILE A 808 -10.00 29.38 -21.62
C ILE A 808 -10.72 30.38 -22.50
N LYS A 809 -10.86 30.12 -23.81
CA LYS A 809 -11.55 30.98 -24.78
C LYS A 809 -13.05 31.08 -24.47
N GLU A 810 -13.73 29.95 -24.28
CA GLU A 810 -15.17 29.89 -23.96
C GLU A 810 -15.53 30.71 -22.73
N ASN A 811 -14.78 30.59 -21.65
CA ASN A 811 -15.04 31.24 -20.37
C ASN A 811 -14.37 32.63 -20.26
N LYS A 812 -13.68 33.09 -21.32
CA LYS A 812 -12.94 34.36 -21.33
C LYS A 812 -11.95 34.49 -20.17
N TRP A 813 -11.29 33.39 -19.81
CA TRP A 813 -10.26 33.39 -18.78
C TRP A 813 -8.97 34.05 -19.27
N SER A 814 -8.23 34.69 -18.34
CA SER A 814 -6.92 35.21 -18.67
C SER A 814 -5.87 34.09 -18.61
N THR A 815 -5.18 33.83 -19.73
CA THR A 815 -4.10 32.82 -19.75
C THR A 815 -3.02 33.11 -18.71
N LYS A 816 -2.69 34.39 -18.48
CA LYS A 816 -1.75 34.81 -17.45
C LYS A 816 -2.24 34.41 -16.06
N LYS A 817 -3.47 34.76 -15.71
CA LYS A 817 -4.08 34.43 -14.42
C LYS A 817 -4.21 32.90 -14.25
N PHE A 818 -4.49 32.18 -15.33
CA PHE A 818 -4.56 30.71 -15.31
C PHE A 818 -3.19 30.10 -14.98
N SER A 819 -2.11 30.60 -15.59
CA SER A 819 -0.74 30.18 -15.27
C SER A 819 -0.35 30.55 -13.82
N GLU A 820 -0.80 31.72 -13.32
CA GLU A 820 -0.63 32.11 -11.93
C GLU A 820 -1.36 31.15 -10.97
N ASN A 821 -2.52 30.62 -11.35
CA ASN A 821 -3.23 29.60 -10.57
C ASN A 821 -2.42 28.30 -10.47
N ILE A 822 -1.81 27.82 -11.57
CA ILE A 822 -0.92 26.66 -11.55
C ILE A 822 0.30 26.93 -10.69
N GLN A 823 0.91 28.11 -10.81
CA GLN A 823 2.07 28.53 -10.02
C GLN A 823 1.75 28.54 -8.51
N ALA A 824 0.54 28.93 -8.13
CA ALA A 824 0.11 28.97 -6.73
C ALA A 824 0.13 27.56 -6.08
N PHE A 825 -0.10 26.50 -6.83
CA PHE A 825 0.07 25.12 -6.31
C PHE A 825 1.54 24.79 -6.03
N ILE A 826 2.44 25.26 -6.88
CA ILE A 826 3.89 25.09 -6.70
C ILE A 826 4.38 25.84 -5.48
N ASP A 827 3.99 27.11 -5.35
CA ASP A 827 4.48 28.03 -4.30
C ASP A 827 4.00 27.65 -2.89
N ASN A 828 2.94 26.86 -2.78
CA ASN A 828 2.39 26.42 -1.49
C ASN A 828 2.90 25.06 -1.01
N ASP A 829 3.95 24.52 -1.60
CA ASP A 829 4.54 23.21 -1.25
C ASP A 829 3.52 22.05 -1.15
N LEU A 830 2.44 22.15 -1.93
CA LEU A 830 1.38 21.13 -1.93
C LEU A 830 1.68 19.96 -2.88
N LEU A 831 2.74 20.08 -3.69
CA LEU A 831 3.03 19.14 -4.76
C LEU A 831 4.33 18.38 -4.54
N GLU A 832 4.30 17.10 -4.90
CA GLU A 832 5.52 16.30 -5.06
C GLU A 832 6.35 16.83 -6.24
N LYS A 833 7.67 16.64 -6.21
CA LYS A 833 8.64 17.12 -7.21
C LYS A 833 8.21 16.79 -8.65
N ARG A 834 7.70 15.58 -8.90
CA ARG A 834 7.21 15.17 -10.25
C ARG A 834 6.06 16.06 -10.74
N ASN A 835 5.13 16.42 -9.86
CA ASN A 835 4.00 17.26 -10.20
C ASN A 835 4.39 18.74 -10.36
N VAL A 836 5.41 19.19 -9.63
CA VAL A 836 6.05 20.51 -9.88
C VAL A 836 6.62 20.57 -11.31
N LEU A 837 7.27 19.51 -11.79
CA LEU A 837 7.79 19.46 -13.15
C LEU A 837 6.67 19.52 -14.21
N LYS A 838 5.59 18.76 -14.01
CA LYS A 838 4.39 18.81 -14.88
C LYS A 838 3.77 20.20 -14.90
N SER A 839 3.59 20.80 -13.74
CA SER A 839 3.03 22.15 -13.60
C SER A 839 3.87 23.20 -14.36
N LYS A 840 5.19 23.13 -14.24
CA LYS A 840 6.11 24.02 -15.02
C LYS A 840 6.01 23.78 -16.53
N ALA A 841 5.85 22.51 -16.95
CA ALA A 841 5.64 22.18 -18.36
C ALA A 841 4.33 22.78 -18.89
N TRP A 842 3.25 22.73 -18.10
CA TRP A 842 1.97 23.36 -18.46
C TRP A 842 2.06 24.88 -18.54
N ILE A 843 2.69 25.54 -17.57
CA ILE A 843 2.92 26.99 -17.62
C ILE A 843 3.64 27.37 -18.93
N LYS A 844 4.68 26.60 -19.30
CA LYS A 844 5.40 26.82 -20.56
C LYS A 844 4.55 26.55 -21.80
N ALA A 845 3.70 25.53 -21.79
CA ALA A 845 2.83 25.18 -22.94
C ALA A 845 1.67 26.17 -23.15
N LEU A 846 1.27 26.88 -22.10
CA LEU A 846 0.22 27.90 -22.12
C LEU A 846 0.76 29.29 -22.45
N ALA A 847 2.04 29.57 -22.15
CA ALA A 847 2.73 30.82 -22.58
C ALA A 847 2.91 30.86 -24.09
#